data_42203306afe1df8569121a4f07e2f908
#
_entry.id   42203306afe1df8569121a4f07e2f908
#
_cell.length_a   1.000
_cell.length_b   1.000
_cell.length_c   1.000
_cell.angle_alpha   90.00
_cell.angle_beta   90.00
_cell.angle_gamma   90.00
#
_symmetry.space_group_name_H-M   'P 1'
#
loop_
_entity.id
_entity.type
_entity.pdbx_description
1 polymer ?
#
loop_
_entity_poly.entity_id
_entity_poly.type
_entity_poly.pdbx_seq_one_letter_code
_entity_poly.pdbx_strand_id
1 'polypeptide(L)'
;MKKIAIKIGVLSAVFVLTIILTALLMNSENTDNMGDLDAATLPVVMAEIDGNLVNPMFGYRQQMQVDFSREGLTPIDTIRKVKIAVKPFDQKIQSLSYEIRTSDGREILENQIIKKLTKSDGYLKAILELKSEKMRMNQEYSLKIQLDLESGPVYYYTRVIQRSGLNTSRYVEFVQGFYQKCLNKDTASDLADYIEPDNSASSSNFTNVTIHSTLDCITWGALEPQMVRTGVPVIREINETTGSITLSYQISAKNTDGGTELYEVNDFYRMRYTQERVMLLDFQRSAQQVFDPTLSVANAQGLNLGVVSKELEYITNPSADIVAFVQTGDLWSYSQSASKATKIFSFRRDKNSDERDDNQQHNMKILQVDESGDMDFVVYGYMNRGPHEGYVGVAVYHYSSTQNAIEERVFVPSTLSYEFLERDLQKLIYVSENNQMFLLTGGKLYQIDIEEQSYQTIQDYIEQDCFVVSSDNSHAAWTKEMDPYGSTEVTEIDFEQARTRTLKADSGQYIRLLGYMNEDLVYGFASQKNVQVDSNGKVTFPMKTVKIENFDGTVKKQYQKEDLYITQANLSETLLEMQLSEKRGNTYVYKTTENIMNNKKAVEESVTQNTVYTERRGMVVRLDFKQTVSNPDPVVLTAKVKAMENANILDMGVEPSDEEAYYVYAKGILDSVYSSPAAAVNRADAMTGVVLNRRQQYVWERGNKKTKIKLNQKEIPDAVLDAPLSVKELQENLGDFASVLDLTGCTLDSVLYEVSMQRPVVAAIEGGKSLVIVGYDAYNTLVYNPEDGKTSYMGMQDSTEAFEKAGNIFISYIENMK
;
A
#
# COMPACT_ATOMS: atom_id res chain seq x y z
N MET A 1 -62.65 -51.24 6.18
CA MET A 1 -61.22 -51.15 5.93
C MET A 1 -60.86 -50.55 4.56
N LYS A 2 -61.38 -50.95 3.40
CA LYS A 2 -61.11 -50.34 2.06
C LYS A 2 -61.34 -48.80 1.99
N LYS A 3 -62.43 -48.29 2.55
CA LYS A 3 -62.71 -46.80 2.53
C LYS A 3 -61.75 -45.96 3.39
N ILE A 4 -61.20 -46.52 4.46
CA ILE A 4 -60.20 -45.86 5.32
C ILE A 4 -58.82 -45.85 4.65
N ALA A 5 -58.43 -46.99 4.01
CA ALA A 5 -57.21 -47.06 3.28
C ALA A 5 -57.16 -46.06 2.08
N ILE A 6 -58.28 -45.91 1.37
CA ILE A 6 -58.39 -44.91 0.27
C ILE A 6 -58.30 -43.45 0.81
N LYS A 7 -58.90 -43.17 1.98
CA LYS A 7 -58.80 -41.83 2.60
C LYS A 7 -57.34 -41.51 3.01
N ILE A 8 -56.65 -42.50 3.63
CA ILE A 8 -55.25 -42.35 4.02
C ILE A 8 -54.36 -42.14 2.77
N GLY A 9 -54.58 -42.93 1.70
CA GLY A 9 -53.87 -42.80 0.46
C GLY A 9 -54.02 -41.41 -0.21
N VAL A 10 -55.26 -40.88 -0.22
CA VAL A 10 -55.54 -39.55 -0.76
C VAL A 10 -54.90 -38.46 0.11
N LEU A 11 -54.97 -38.57 1.46
CA LEU A 11 -54.34 -37.60 2.34
C LEU A 11 -52.82 -37.57 2.21
N SER A 12 -52.18 -38.72 2.11
CA SER A 12 -50.75 -38.85 1.89
C SER A 12 -50.34 -38.29 0.51
N ALA A 13 -51.12 -38.55 -0.52
CA ALA A 13 -50.86 -37.99 -1.85
C ALA A 13 -50.95 -36.43 -1.85
N VAL A 14 -52.02 -35.90 -1.21
CA VAL A 14 -52.14 -34.41 -1.05
C VAL A 14 -51.01 -33.85 -0.23
N PHE A 15 -50.60 -34.48 0.85
CA PHE A 15 -49.46 -34.04 1.67
C PHE A 15 -48.14 -34.00 0.89
N VAL A 16 -47.83 -35.08 0.15
CA VAL A 16 -46.66 -35.13 -0.70
C VAL A 16 -46.71 -34.09 -1.83
N LEU A 17 -47.89 -33.92 -2.45
CA LEU A 17 -48.11 -32.89 -3.47
C LEU A 17 -47.91 -31.45 -2.92
N THR A 18 -48.37 -31.21 -1.70
CA THR A 18 -48.19 -29.91 -1.03
C THR A 18 -46.72 -29.68 -0.73
N ILE A 19 -45.99 -30.66 -0.23
CA ILE A 19 -44.57 -30.54 0.01
C ILE A 19 -43.81 -30.26 -1.31
N ILE A 20 -44.13 -31.00 -2.37
CA ILE A 20 -43.52 -30.78 -3.68
C ILE A 20 -43.84 -29.36 -4.22
N LEU A 21 -45.10 -28.92 -4.09
CA LEU A 21 -45.56 -27.61 -4.54
C LEU A 21 -44.90 -26.50 -3.75
N THR A 22 -44.82 -26.67 -2.41
CA THR A 22 -44.13 -25.70 -1.54
C THR A 22 -42.64 -25.62 -1.82
N ALA A 23 -42.01 -26.80 -2.01
CA ALA A 23 -40.58 -26.86 -2.39
C ALA A 23 -40.32 -26.21 -3.77
N LEU A 24 -41.22 -26.45 -4.76
CA LEU A 24 -41.11 -25.80 -6.08
C LEU A 24 -41.34 -24.25 -5.99
N LEU A 25 -42.27 -23.80 -5.19
CA LEU A 25 -42.53 -22.38 -5.00
C LEU A 25 -41.42 -21.70 -4.22
N MET A 26 -40.91 -22.30 -3.16
CA MET A 26 -39.77 -21.78 -2.42
C MET A 26 -38.48 -21.81 -3.23
N ASN A 27 -38.34 -22.77 -4.14
CA ASN A 27 -37.16 -22.85 -5.01
C ASN A 27 -37.26 -21.92 -6.25
N SER A 28 -38.47 -21.55 -6.68
CA SER A 28 -38.67 -20.63 -7.81
C SER A 28 -38.49 -19.15 -7.46
N GLU A 29 -38.75 -18.77 -6.22
CA GLU A 29 -38.55 -17.39 -5.77
C GLU A 29 -37.07 -17.04 -5.52
N ASN A 30 -36.19 -18.03 -5.30
CA ASN A 30 -34.78 -17.79 -4.95
C ASN A 30 -33.79 -17.84 -6.12
N THR A 31 -34.19 -18.30 -7.30
CA THR A 31 -33.26 -18.48 -8.43
C THR A 31 -33.27 -17.35 -9.44
N ASP A 32 -34.30 -16.53 -9.51
CA ASP A 32 -34.40 -15.47 -10.51
C ASP A 32 -33.57 -14.21 -10.19
N ASN A 33 -33.05 -14.06 -8.94
CA ASN A 33 -32.27 -12.90 -8.50
C ASN A 33 -30.80 -13.21 -8.23
N MET A 34 -30.26 -14.33 -8.69
CA MET A 34 -28.85 -14.71 -8.51
C MET A 34 -28.14 -14.81 -9.84
N GLY A 35 -27.03 -14.07 -9.99
CA GLY A 35 -26.23 -14.04 -11.20
C GLY A 35 -24.72 -14.16 -10.94
N ASP A 36 -23.95 -14.09 -11.98
CA ASP A 36 -22.50 -13.86 -11.90
C ASP A 36 -22.25 -12.35 -11.79
N LEU A 37 -21.11 -11.95 -11.26
CA LEU A 37 -20.71 -10.54 -11.24
C LEU A 37 -20.64 -9.98 -12.69
N ASP A 38 -21.25 -8.83 -12.95
CA ASP A 38 -21.31 -8.22 -14.26
C ASP A 38 -19.92 -8.02 -14.88
N ALA A 39 -19.87 -8.07 -16.21
CA ALA A 39 -18.63 -7.87 -16.94
C ALA A 39 -18.14 -6.41 -16.84
N ALA A 40 -16.82 -6.21 -16.88
CA ALA A 40 -16.23 -4.90 -17.05
C ALA A 40 -16.68 -4.26 -18.37
N THR A 41 -16.99 -2.97 -18.35
CA THR A 41 -17.53 -2.21 -19.47
C THR A 41 -16.66 -1.03 -19.88
N LEU A 42 -15.82 -0.51 -18.98
CA LEU A 42 -15.08 0.74 -19.20
C LEU A 42 -13.93 0.57 -20.21
N PRO A 43 -13.68 1.59 -21.08
CA PRO A 43 -12.50 1.65 -21.92
C PRO A 43 -11.20 1.71 -21.12
N VAL A 44 -10.08 1.31 -21.75
CA VAL A 44 -8.72 1.50 -21.22
C VAL A 44 -8.02 2.55 -22.09
N VAL A 45 -7.35 3.51 -21.47
CA VAL A 45 -6.56 4.55 -22.13
C VAL A 45 -5.09 4.29 -21.86
N MET A 46 -4.24 4.43 -22.90
CA MET A 46 -2.78 4.24 -22.82
C MET A 46 -2.07 5.43 -23.45
N ALA A 47 -0.89 5.76 -22.95
CA ALA A 47 0.01 6.67 -23.65
C ALA A 47 0.80 5.92 -24.73
N GLU A 48 1.20 6.63 -25.80
CA GLU A 48 2.06 6.09 -26.84
C GLU A 48 3.37 6.90 -26.92
N ILE A 49 4.50 6.23 -26.70
CA ILE A 49 5.85 6.82 -26.77
C ILE A 49 6.65 6.05 -27.82
N ASP A 50 7.06 6.74 -28.88
CA ASP A 50 7.84 6.17 -30.00
C ASP A 50 7.28 4.84 -30.54
N GLY A 51 5.94 4.75 -30.62
CA GLY A 51 5.22 3.57 -31.11
C GLY A 51 4.96 2.49 -30.06
N ASN A 52 5.49 2.61 -28.86
CA ASN A 52 5.22 1.70 -27.74
C ASN A 52 4.04 2.22 -26.91
N LEU A 53 3.08 1.33 -26.58
CA LEU A 53 2.03 1.61 -25.61
C LEU A 53 2.62 1.50 -24.20
N VAL A 54 2.36 2.50 -23.36
CA VAL A 54 2.82 2.59 -21.98
C VAL A 54 1.73 3.20 -21.10
N ASN A 55 1.86 3.08 -19.79
CA ASN A 55 1.00 3.71 -18.80
C ASN A 55 -0.49 3.44 -19.05
N PRO A 56 -0.97 2.18 -18.94
CA PRO A 56 -2.39 1.89 -19.01
C PRO A 56 -3.12 2.60 -17.87
N MET A 57 -4.17 3.32 -18.22
CA MET A 57 -5.04 4.07 -17.32
C MET A 57 -6.41 3.41 -17.32
N PHE A 58 -6.92 3.11 -16.12
CA PHE A 58 -8.25 2.57 -15.93
C PHE A 58 -9.26 3.68 -15.61
N GLY A 59 -10.51 3.48 -16.00
CA GLY A 59 -11.52 4.53 -15.93
C GLY A 59 -12.17 4.67 -14.58
N TYR A 60 -12.28 5.90 -14.08
CA TYR A 60 -12.99 6.22 -12.84
C TYR A 60 -14.36 6.85 -13.16
N ARG A 61 -15.41 6.39 -12.46
CA ARG A 61 -16.77 6.97 -12.57
C ARG A 61 -16.91 8.27 -11.77
N GLN A 62 -16.01 8.52 -10.85
CA GLN A 62 -15.94 9.76 -10.08
C GLN A 62 -14.60 10.45 -10.30
N GLN A 63 -14.52 11.76 -10.03
CA GLN A 63 -13.27 12.47 -10.08
C GLN A 63 -12.45 12.14 -8.84
N MET A 64 -11.22 11.68 -9.06
CA MET A 64 -10.27 11.35 -8.00
C MET A 64 -9.48 12.59 -7.57
N GLN A 65 -8.98 12.58 -6.35
CA GLN A 65 -8.08 13.60 -5.85
C GLN A 65 -6.67 13.35 -6.39
N VAL A 66 -6.19 14.26 -7.24
CA VAL A 66 -4.95 14.06 -8.00
C VAL A 66 -3.69 14.08 -7.15
N ASP A 67 -3.71 14.75 -6.00
CA ASP A 67 -2.61 14.80 -5.04
C ASP A 67 -2.46 13.50 -4.21
N PHE A 68 -3.42 12.58 -4.32
CA PHE A 68 -3.37 11.24 -3.74
C PHE A 68 -3.35 10.12 -4.80
N SER A 69 -3.14 10.46 -6.07
CA SER A 69 -3.09 9.50 -7.16
C SER A 69 -1.74 9.61 -7.88
N ARG A 70 -0.86 8.62 -7.66
CA ARG A 70 0.45 8.58 -8.32
C ARG A 70 0.45 7.55 -9.46
N GLU A 71 -0.39 7.80 -10.44
CA GLU A 71 -0.47 7.02 -11.66
C GLU A 71 0.85 7.07 -12.46
N GLY A 72 0.91 6.38 -13.59
CA GLY A 72 2.07 6.38 -14.46
C GLY A 72 2.55 7.78 -14.84
N LEU A 73 3.85 7.95 -15.05
CA LEU A 73 4.46 9.19 -15.49
C LEU A 73 4.68 9.15 -17.01
N THR A 74 4.07 10.09 -17.75
CA THR A 74 4.20 10.22 -19.20
C THR A 74 5.15 11.36 -19.54
N PRO A 75 6.41 11.09 -19.87
CA PRO A 75 7.34 12.12 -20.32
C PRO A 75 6.92 12.67 -21.68
N ILE A 76 7.02 13.98 -21.83
CA ILE A 76 6.72 14.69 -23.07
C ILE A 76 7.94 15.45 -23.57
N ASP A 77 8.00 15.58 -24.89
CA ASP A 77 9.07 16.29 -25.58
C ASP A 77 8.89 17.83 -25.58
N THR A 78 9.80 18.52 -26.27
CA THR A 78 9.78 19.98 -26.40
C THR A 78 8.58 20.52 -27.19
N ILE A 79 7.93 19.70 -28.00
CA ILE A 79 6.72 20.09 -28.74
C ILE A 79 5.42 19.88 -27.95
N ARG A 80 5.54 19.39 -26.70
CA ARG A 80 4.44 19.23 -25.73
C ARG A 80 3.25 18.46 -26.27
N LYS A 81 3.49 17.34 -26.94
CA LYS A 81 2.44 16.46 -27.45
C LYS A 81 2.39 15.16 -26.68
N VAL A 82 1.19 14.80 -26.24
CA VAL A 82 0.90 13.49 -25.66
C VAL A 82 0.07 12.71 -26.67
N LYS A 83 0.59 11.59 -27.14
CA LYS A 83 -0.18 10.65 -27.96
C LYS A 83 -0.87 9.66 -27.05
N ILE A 84 -2.15 9.45 -27.24
CA ILE A 84 -2.96 8.49 -26.50
C ILE A 84 -3.65 7.51 -27.46
N ALA A 85 -3.82 6.29 -26.96
CA ALA A 85 -4.57 5.21 -27.60
C ALA A 85 -5.66 4.74 -26.63
N VAL A 86 -6.89 4.81 -27.05
CA VAL A 86 -8.06 4.35 -26.29
C VAL A 86 -8.51 3.00 -26.86
N LYS A 87 -8.55 1.97 -26.02
CA LYS A 87 -9.17 0.68 -26.33
C LYS A 87 -10.63 0.74 -25.89
N PRO A 88 -11.59 0.93 -26.83
CA PRO A 88 -12.97 1.24 -26.47
C PRO A 88 -13.76 0.00 -26.05
N PHE A 89 -13.28 -1.21 -26.33
CA PHE A 89 -14.05 -2.45 -26.29
C PHE A 89 -15.39 -2.26 -27.03
N ASP A 90 -16.53 -2.47 -26.37
CA ASP A 90 -17.86 -2.32 -26.97
C ASP A 90 -18.48 -0.93 -26.72
N GLN A 91 -17.71 0.02 -26.11
CA GLN A 91 -18.20 1.35 -25.76
C GLN A 91 -18.13 2.32 -26.95
N LYS A 92 -19.15 3.15 -27.09
CA LYS A 92 -19.20 4.27 -28.03
C LYS A 92 -18.77 5.55 -27.33
N ILE A 93 -17.62 6.07 -27.71
CA ILE A 93 -17.08 7.33 -27.21
C ILE A 93 -17.72 8.49 -27.97
N GLN A 94 -18.43 9.37 -27.27
CA GLN A 94 -19.10 10.55 -27.82
C GLN A 94 -18.14 11.72 -27.96
N SER A 95 -17.33 11.99 -26.92
CA SER A 95 -16.31 13.03 -26.94
C SER A 95 -15.13 12.65 -26.04
N LEU A 96 -14.00 13.36 -26.24
CA LEU A 96 -12.81 13.30 -25.44
C LEU A 96 -12.39 14.72 -25.07
N SER A 97 -12.13 14.95 -23.78
CA SER A 97 -11.51 16.18 -23.32
C SER A 97 -10.34 15.87 -22.38
N TYR A 98 -9.47 16.86 -22.18
CA TYR A 98 -8.39 16.74 -21.20
C TYR A 98 -8.23 18.02 -20.41
N GLU A 99 -7.65 17.88 -19.23
CA GLU A 99 -7.35 18.96 -18.30
C GLU A 99 -5.95 18.76 -17.72
N ILE A 100 -5.12 19.82 -17.72
CA ILE A 100 -3.84 19.86 -17.04
C ILE A 100 -4.00 20.64 -15.76
N ARG A 101 -3.54 20.06 -14.67
CA ARG A 101 -3.48 20.69 -13.33
C ARG A 101 -2.07 20.70 -12.79
N THR A 102 -1.81 21.56 -11.81
CA THR A 102 -0.67 21.42 -10.91
C THR A 102 -0.71 20.06 -10.22
N SER A 103 0.44 19.51 -9.82
CA SER A 103 0.52 18.18 -9.18
C SER A 103 -0.28 18.08 -7.87
N ASP A 104 -0.47 19.19 -7.16
CA ASP A 104 -1.32 19.32 -5.98
C ASP A 104 -2.82 19.53 -6.30
N GLY A 105 -3.20 19.51 -7.57
CA GLY A 105 -4.57 19.65 -8.04
C GLY A 105 -5.23 21.03 -7.90
N ARG A 106 -4.50 22.03 -7.33
CA ARG A 106 -5.10 23.34 -6.96
C ARG A 106 -5.41 24.26 -8.13
N GLU A 107 -4.57 24.25 -9.17
CA GLU A 107 -4.73 25.13 -10.32
C GLU A 107 -4.95 24.33 -11.60
N ILE A 108 -5.99 24.71 -12.37
CA ILE A 108 -6.21 24.22 -13.73
C ILE A 108 -5.41 25.13 -14.67
N LEU A 109 -4.43 24.57 -15.36
CA LEU A 109 -3.58 25.29 -16.30
C LEU A 109 -4.14 25.32 -17.72
N GLU A 110 -4.87 24.26 -18.10
CA GLU A 110 -5.45 24.10 -19.42
C GLU A 110 -6.62 23.11 -19.39
N ASN A 111 -7.63 23.38 -20.21
CA ASN A 111 -8.74 22.46 -20.48
C ASN A 111 -9.13 22.54 -21.97
N GLN A 112 -9.17 21.39 -22.66
CA GLN A 112 -9.42 21.33 -24.10
C GLN A 112 -10.32 20.15 -24.47
N ILE A 113 -11.12 20.33 -25.53
CA ILE A 113 -11.92 19.26 -26.16
C ILE A 113 -11.22 18.80 -27.44
N ILE A 114 -11.02 17.50 -27.58
CA ILE A 114 -10.43 16.89 -28.76
C ILE A 114 -11.53 16.46 -29.73
N LYS A 115 -11.58 17.13 -30.88
CA LYS A 115 -12.62 16.92 -31.90
C LYS A 115 -12.34 15.76 -32.86
N LYS A 116 -11.08 15.29 -32.92
CA LYS A 116 -10.67 14.29 -33.92
C LYS A 116 -10.03 13.08 -33.23
N LEU A 117 -10.74 11.95 -33.29
CA LEU A 117 -10.23 10.63 -32.95
C LEU A 117 -10.00 9.86 -34.25
N THR A 118 -8.88 9.16 -34.38
CA THR A 118 -8.51 8.36 -35.54
C THR A 118 -8.51 6.88 -35.17
N LYS A 119 -9.24 6.04 -35.86
CA LYS A 119 -9.25 4.59 -35.63
C LYS A 119 -8.04 3.95 -36.30
N SER A 120 -7.22 3.21 -35.56
CA SER A 120 -6.07 2.45 -36.04
C SER A 120 -5.82 1.25 -35.13
N ASP A 121 -5.65 0.05 -35.69
CA ASP A 121 -5.24 -1.17 -35.01
C ASP A 121 -6.12 -1.55 -33.80
N GLY A 122 -7.43 -1.30 -33.90
CA GLY A 122 -8.37 -1.57 -32.80
C GLY A 122 -8.47 -0.47 -31.74
N TYR A 123 -7.66 0.58 -31.83
CA TYR A 123 -7.66 1.73 -30.93
C TYR A 123 -8.28 2.98 -31.58
N LEU A 124 -8.79 3.87 -30.74
CA LEU A 124 -9.06 5.26 -31.09
C LEU A 124 -7.88 6.11 -30.63
N LYS A 125 -7.15 6.71 -31.57
CA LYS A 125 -5.93 7.49 -31.26
C LYS A 125 -6.22 8.99 -31.30
N ALA A 126 -5.60 9.73 -30.36
CA ALA A 126 -5.63 11.19 -30.32
C ALA A 126 -4.25 11.75 -29.96
N ILE A 127 -4.05 13.02 -30.32
CA ILE A 127 -2.88 13.80 -29.94
C ILE A 127 -3.37 14.98 -29.08
N LEU A 128 -2.91 15.05 -27.85
CA LEU A 128 -3.15 16.15 -26.96
C LEU A 128 -2.01 17.16 -27.12
N GLU A 129 -2.33 18.39 -27.48
CA GLU A 129 -1.34 19.46 -27.65
C GLU A 129 -1.41 20.37 -26.42
N LEU A 130 -0.44 20.25 -25.51
CA LEU A 130 -0.41 21.00 -24.25
C LEU A 130 0.15 22.41 -24.50
N LYS A 131 -0.73 23.40 -24.47
CA LYS A 131 -0.42 24.78 -24.92
C LYS A 131 -0.15 25.74 -23.78
N SER A 132 -0.41 25.36 -22.53
CA SER A 132 -0.26 26.26 -21.38
C SER A 132 1.17 26.79 -21.25
N GLU A 133 1.34 28.10 -21.28
CA GLU A 133 2.61 28.78 -21.04
C GLU A 133 3.07 28.68 -19.58
N LYS A 134 2.16 28.34 -18.67
CA LYS A 134 2.45 28.14 -17.23
C LYS A 134 3.18 26.84 -16.95
N MET A 135 3.17 25.88 -17.86
CA MET A 135 3.93 24.64 -17.69
C MET A 135 5.44 24.91 -17.76
N ARG A 136 6.14 24.52 -16.72
CA ARG A 136 7.61 24.68 -16.60
C ARG A 136 8.32 23.37 -16.92
N MET A 137 9.54 23.46 -17.45
CA MET A 137 10.41 22.30 -17.62
C MET A 137 10.80 21.71 -16.25
N ASN A 138 10.99 20.40 -16.25
CA ASN A 138 11.40 19.62 -15.06
C ASN A 138 10.38 19.63 -13.90
N GLN A 139 9.15 20.03 -14.17
CA GLN A 139 8.05 19.99 -13.21
C GLN A 139 6.98 19.01 -13.68
N GLU A 140 6.45 18.22 -12.73
CA GLU A 140 5.34 17.30 -12.97
C GLU A 140 3.99 18.03 -12.89
N TYR A 141 3.05 17.55 -13.68
CA TYR A 141 1.66 18.00 -13.72
C TYR A 141 0.73 16.81 -13.79
N SER A 142 -0.49 16.95 -13.31
CA SER A 142 -1.53 15.96 -13.48
C SER A 142 -2.26 16.19 -14.82
N LEU A 143 -2.39 15.14 -15.63
CA LEU A 143 -3.21 15.10 -16.84
C LEU A 143 -4.43 14.23 -16.56
N LYS A 144 -5.61 14.87 -16.49
CA LYS A 144 -6.91 14.20 -16.46
C LYS A 144 -7.44 14.11 -17.88
N ILE A 145 -7.84 12.93 -18.33
CA ILE A 145 -8.55 12.68 -19.58
C ILE A 145 -9.97 12.29 -19.23
N GLN A 146 -10.95 12.87 -19.91
CA GLN A 146 -12.35 12.51 -19.77
C GLN A 146 -12.87 11.94 -21.10
N LEU A 147 -13.48 10.78 -21.03
CA LEU A 147 -14.28 10.20 -22.11
C LEU A 147 -15.75 10.32 -21.74
N ASP A 148 -16.54 10.89 -22.64
CA ASP A 148 -17.99 10.92 -22.49
C ASP A 148 -18.58 9.71 -23.21
N LEU A 149 -19.15 8.78 -22.43
CA LEU A 149 -19.85 7.58 -22.89
C LEU A 149 -21.36 7.80 -22.85
N GLU A 150 -22.15 6.90 -23.42
CA GLU A 150 -23.61 6.92 -23.26
C GLU A 150 -24.05 6.72 -21.81
N SER A 151 -23.24 6.02 -21.00
CA SER A 151 -23.45 5.77 -19.56
C SER A 151 -22.93 6.89 -18.66
N GLY A 152 -22.45 8.01 -19.20
CA GLY A 152 -21.90 9.14 -18.45
C GLY A 152 -20.39 9.32 -18.63
N PRO A 153 -19.82 10.34 -17.98
CA PRO A 153 -18.39 10.65 -18.07
C PRO A 153 -17.55 9.59 -17.34
N VAL A 154 -16.34 9.34 -17.87
CA VAL A 154 -15.33 8.47 -17.26
C VAL A 154 -13.99 9.20 -17.27
N TYR A 155 -13.27 9.18 -16.16
CA TYR A 155 -12.05 9.94 -15.93
C TYR A 155 -10.83 9.02 -15.88
N TYR A 156 -9.72 9.47 -16.48
CA TYR A 156 -8.45 8.77 -16.54
C TYR A 156 -7.34 9.70 -16.10
N TYR A 157 -6.31 9.21 -15.43
CA TYR A 157 -5.26 10.02 -14.88
C TYR A 157 -3.88 9.50 -15.27
N THR A 158 -2.96 10.43 -15.53
CA THR A 158 -1.52 10.19 -15.62
C THR A 158 -0.78 11.45 -15.22
N ARG A 159 0.44 11.32 -14.75
CA ARG A 159 1.34 12.47 -14.58
C ARG A 159 2.04 12.77 -15.89
N VAL A 160 2.35 14.02 -16.15
CA VAL A 160 3.16 14.44 -17.30
C VAL A 160 4.33 15.30 -16.84
N ILE A 161 5.48 15.13 -17.49
CA ILE A 161 6.68 15.92 -17.25
C ILE A 161 7.32 16.33 -18.57
N GLN A 162 7.61 17.63 -18.72
CA GLN A 162 8.40 18.13 -19.82
C GLN A 162 9.88 18.16 -19.44
N ARG A 163 10.68 17.27 -20.03
CA ARG A 163 12.11 17.19 -19.76
C ARG A 163 12.86 16.75 -21.02
N SER A 164 14.00 17.35 -21.28
CA SER A 164 14.89 16.94 -22.37
C SER A 164 15.89 15.88 -21.91
N GLY A 165 16.43 15.11 -22.86
CA GLY A 165 17.50 14.15 -22.59
C GLY A 165 17.06 12.86 -21.87
N LEU A 166 15.76 12.59 -21.79
CA LEU A 166 15.24 11.34 -21.24
C LEU A 166 15.49 10.18 -22.21
N ASN A 167 15.77 9.01 -21.65
CA ASN A 167 16.02 7.80 -22.43
C ASN A 167 14.83 6.84 -22.40
N THR A 168 13.60 7.36 -22.44
CA THR A 168 12.36 6.62 -22.20
C THR A 168 12.22 5.40 -23.09
N SER A 169 12.37 5.56 -24.41
CA SER A 169 12.22 4.44 -25.36
C SER A 169 13.24 3.33 -25.09
N ARG A 170 14.49 3.69 -24.76
CA ARG A 170 15.52 2.72 -24.44
C ARG A 170 15.22 1.91 -23.18
N TYR A 171 14.64 2.55 -22.18
CA TYR A 171 14.20 1.86 -20.97
C TYR A 171 13.03 0.92 -21.23
N VAL A 172 12.05 1.37 -22.01
CA VAL A 172 10.89 0.54 -22.40
C VAL A 172 11.36 -0.68 -23.22
N GLU A 173 12.21 -0.48 -24.24
CA GLU A 173 12.78 -1.54 -25.05
C GLU A 173 13.62 -2.52 -24.21
N PHE A 174 14.41 -2.02 -23.26
CA PHE A 174 15.18 -2.87 -22.35
C PHE A 174 14.27 -3.77 -21.51
N VAL A 175 13.23 -3.21 -20.89
CA VAL A 175 12.27 -3.97 -20.07
C VAL A 175 11.59 -5.06 -20.92
N GLN A 176 11.11 -4.69 -22.12
CA GLN A 176 10.48 -5.63 -23.04
C GLN A 176 11.42 -6.75 -23.47
N GLY A 177 12.69 -6.44 -23.75
CA GLY A 177 13.71 -7.43 -24.08
C GLY A 177 14.10 -8.32 -22.92
N PHE A 178 14.24 -7.76 -21.72
CA PHE A 178 14.69 -8.47 -20.52
C PHE A 178 13.69 -9.56 -20.12
N TYR A 179 12.40 -9.21 -19.92
CA TYR A 179 11.42 -10.22 -19.48
C TYR A 179 11.17 -11.31 -20.53
N GLN A 180 11.22 -10.96 -21.83
CA GLN A 180 11.10 -11.95 -22.89
C GLN A 180 12.27 -12.94 -22.91
N LYS A 181 13.51 -12.48 -22.68
CA LYS A 181 14.67 -13.34 -22.54
C LYS A 181 14.60 -14.25 -21.33
N CYS A 182 14.03 -13.77 -20.21
CA CYS A 182 13.83 -14.61 -19.03
C CYS A 182 12.96 -15.86 -19.32
N LEU A 183 12.09 -15.82 -20.34
CA LEU A 183 11.23 -16.94 -20.72
C LEU A 183 11.95 -17.95 -21.66
N ASN A 184 13.13 -17.61 -22.18
CA ASN A 184 13.87 -18.46 -23.10
C ASN A 184 15.32 -18.59 -22.66
N LYS A 185 15.64 -19.66 -21.92
CA LYS A 185 16.96 -19.95 -21.37
C LYS A 185 18.07 -19.98 -22.42
N ASP A 186 17.79 -20.43 -23.64
CA ASP A 186 18.76 -20.54 -24.70
C ASP A 186 19.31 -19.18 -25.15
N THR A 187 18.53 -18.10 -24.98
CA THR A 187 18.88 -16.73 -25.34
C THR A 187 19.16 -15.82 -24.16
N ALA A 188 19.12 -16.36 -22.93
CA ALA A 188 19.20 -15.57 -21.70
C ALA A 188 20.61 -15.36 -21.15
N SER A 189 21.66 -15.94 -21.79
CA SER A 189 23.03 -15.93 -21.24
C SER A 189 23.57 -14.51 -21.03
N ASP A 190 23.19 -13.54 -21.86
CA ASP A 190 23.63 -12.15 -21.76
C ASP A 190 22.93 -11.39 -20.62
N LEU A 191 21.87 -11.95 -20.00
CA LEU A 191 21.27 -11.38 -18.80
C LEU A 191 22.22 -11.43 -17.60
N ALA A 192 23.20 -12.32 -17.61
CA ALA A 192 24.25 -12.39 -16.58
C ALA A 192 25.04 -11.08 -16.43
N ASP A 193 25.13 -10.27 -17.50
CA ASP A 193 25.83 -8.98 -17.48
C ASP A 193 25.06 -7.86 -16.76
N TYR A 194 23.80 -8.11 -16.35
CA TYR A 194 22.90 -7.15 -15.74
C TYR A 194 22.55 -7.48 -14.29
N ILE A 195 22.96 -8.65 -13.79
CA ILE A 195 22.62 -9.13 -12.46
C ILE A 195 23.85 -9.20 -11.56
N GLU A 196 23.66 -9.17 -10.26
CA GLU A 196 24.70 -9.18 -9.24
C GLU A 196 24.45 -10.33 -8.23
N PRO A 197 24.54 -11.61 -8.65
CA PRO A 197 24.19 -12.73 -7.79
C PRO A 197 25.06 -12.79 -6.53
N ASP A 198 24.41 -12.93 -5.38
CA ASP A 198 25.06 -13.13 -4.08
C ASP A 198 24.24 -14.04 -3.16
N ASN A 199 24.68 -14.20 -1.91
CA ASN A 199 24.02 -15.05 -0.92
C ASN A 199 22.82 -14.37 -0.19
N SER A 200 22.50 -13.12 -0.52
CA SER A 200 21.38 -12.39 0.10
C SER A 200 20.02 -12.82 -0.46
N ALA A 201 20.01 -13.35 -1.70
CA ALA A 201 18.79 -13.78 -2.37
C ALA A 201 18.62 -15.30 -2.35
N SER A 202 17.38 -15.76 -2.18
CA SER A 202 17.03 -17.18 -2.33
C SER A 202 17.08 -17.59 -3.81
N SER A 203 17.72 -18.71 -4.11
CA SER A 203 17.76 -19.28 -5.47
C SER A 203 16.49 -20.04 -5.88
N SER A 204 15.52 -20.17 -4.98
CA SER A 204 14.33 -21.01 -5.15
C SER A 204 13.02 -20.34 -4.75
N ASN A 205 12.99 -19.03 -4.58
CA ASN A 205 11.78 -18.30 -4.21
C ASN A 205 11.34 -17.37 -5.36
N PHE A 206 10.34 -17.77 -6.13
CA PHE A 206 9.79 -16.97 -7.24
C PHE A 206 8.91 -15.80 -6.78
N THR A 207 8.47 -15.77 -5.51
CA THR A 207 7.72 -14.62 -5.00
C THR A 207 8.61 -13.42 -4.68
N ASN A 208 9.94 -13.64 -4.62
CA ASN A 208 10.91 -12.58 -4.34
C ASN A 208 12.24 -12.85 -5.07
N VAL A 209 12.26 -12.61 -6.39
CA VAL A 209 13.45 -12.66 -7.22
C VAL A 209 14.00 -11.24 -7.35
N THR A 210 15.30 -11.07 -7.11
CA THR A 210 15.95 -9.74 -7.12
C THR A 210 17.14 -9.72 -8.07
N ILE A 211 17.76 -8.56 -8.25
CA ILE A 211 19.02 -8.42 -9.01
C ILE A 211 20.15 -9.32 -8.46
N HIS A 212 20.07 -9.73 -7.17
CA HIS A 212 21.02 -10.62 -6.51
C HIS A 212 20.69 -12.10 -6.67
N SER A 213 19.61 -12.44 -7.35
CA SER A 213 19.24 -13.82 -7.63
C SER A 213 20.11 -14.42 -8.74
N THR A 214 20.26 -15.75 -8.75
CA THR A 214 21.01 -16.47 -9.79
C THR A 214 20.33 -16.36 -11.15
N LEU A 215 21.09 -16.46 -12.25
CA LEU A 215 20.54 -16.45 -13.61
C LEU A 215 19.49 -17.55 -13.79
N ASP A 216 19.70 -18.73 -13.22
CA ASP A 216 18.73 -19.82 -13.28
C ASP A 216 17.40 -19.45 -12.60
N CYS A 217 17.44 -18.79 -11.42
CA CYS A 217 16.23 -18.28 -10.75
C CYS A 217 15.53 -17.20 -11.58
N ILE A 218 16.26 -16.24 -12.14
CA ILE A 218 15.73 -15.18 -13.01
C ILE A 218 15.08 -15.75 -14.26
N THR A 219 15.61 -16.86 -14.81
CA THR A 219 15.08 -17.58 -15.97
C THR A 219 14.15 -18.73 -15.58
N TRP A 220 13.49 -18.64 -14.41
CA TRP A 220 12.44 -19.51 -13.92
C TRP A 220 12.84 -20.95 -13.52
N GLY A 221 14.12 -21.24 -13.28
CA GLY A 221 14.55 -22.56 -12.83
C GLY A 221 13.99 -23.71 -13.68
N ALA A 222 13.33 -24.68 -13.09
CA ALA A 222 12.71 -25.83 -13.78
C ALA A 222 11.23 -25.59 -14.14
N LEU A 223 10.72 -24.34 -14.05
CA LEU A 223 9.27 -24.08 -14.27
C LEU A 223 8.84 -24.15 -15.74
N GLU A 224 9.73 -23.75 -16.69
CA GLU A 224 9.48 -23.72 -18.14
C GLU A 224 8.18 -22.95 -18.53
N PRO A 225 8.08 -21.65 -18.19
CA PRO A 225 6.88 -20.88 -18.39
C PRO A 225 6.61 -20.54 -19.86
N GLN A 226 5.31 -20.37 -20.19
CA GLN A 226 4.80 -19.85 -21.46
C GLN A 226 4.06 -18.55 -21.22
N MET A 227 4.25 -17.55 -22.10
CA MET A 227 3.50 -16.28 -22.03
C MET A 227 2.02 -16.51 -22.31
N VAL A 228 1.16 -16.03 -21.42
CA VAL A 228 -0.30 -16.02 -21.58
C VAL A 228 -0.77 -14.63 -22.02
N ARG A 229 -0.36 -13.60 -21.29
CA ARG A 229 -0.70 -12.21 -21.58
C ARG A 229 0.51 -11.32 -21.36
N THR A 230 0.85 -10.52 -22.37
CA THR A 230 1.94 -9.55 -22.30
C THR A 230 1.50 -8.31 -21.53
N GLY A 231 2.34 -7.80 -20.65
CA GLY A 231 2.08 -6.58 -19.91
C GLY A 231 2.33 -5.32 -20.71
N VAL A 232 1.71 -4.22 -20.27
CA VAL A 232 2.01 -2.87 -20.77
C VAL A 232 2.89 -2.17 -19.73
N PRO A 233 4.10 -1.68 -20.10
CA PRO A 233 5.01 -1.04 -19.15
C PRO A 233 4.40 0.22 -18.52
N VAL A 234 4.57 0.39 -17.20
CA VAL A 234 4.20 1.61 -16.48
C VAL A 234 5.47 2.33 -16.05
N ILE A 235 5.69 3.52 -16.58
CA ILE A 235 6.81 4.38 -16.17
C ILE A 235 6.44 5.00 -14.84
N ARG A 236 7.20 4.69 -13.79
CA ARG A 236 6.95 5.19 -12.44
C ARG A 236 7.68 6.48 -12.16
N GLU A 237 8.97 6.50 -12.44
CA GLU A 237 9.85 7.65 -12.27
C GLU A 237 10.81 7.74 -13.45
N ILE A 238 11.12 8.95 -13.89
CA ILE A 238 12.14 9.19 -14.91
C ILE A 238 12.80 10.55 -14.72
N ASN A 239 14.13 10.55 -14.73
CA ASN A 239 14.95 11.76 -14.71
C ASN A 239 16.08 11.66 -15.73
N GLU A 240 17.02 12.62 -15.74
CA GLU A 240 18.14 12.66 -16.67
C GLU A 240 19.11 11.48 -16.53
N THR A 241 19.16 10.85 -15.35
CA THR A 241 20.11 9.79 -15.01
C THR A 241 19.49 8.41 -14.93
N THR A 242 18.26 8.30 -14.40
CA THR A 242 17.61 7.02 -14.12
C THR A 242 16.17 6.98 -14.61
N GLY A 243 15.64 5.77 -14.79
CA GLY A 243 14.24 5.51 -15.00
C GLY A 243 13.79 4.26 -14.28
N SER A 244 12.56 4.28 -13.75
CA SER A 244 11.92 3.13 -13.09
C SER A 244 10.65 2.75 -13.83
N ILE A 245 10.50 1.45 -14.11
CA ILE A 245 9.36 0.87 -14.83
C ILE A 245 8.85 -0.33 -14.07
N THR A 246 7.53 -0.47 -13.96
CA THR A 246 6.87 -1.70 -13.53
C THR A 246 6.20 -2.38 -14.72
N LEU A 247 6.12 -3.71 -14.68
CA LEU A 247 5.49 -4.52 -15.70
C LEU A 247 4.73 -5.67 -15.05
N SER A 248 3.41 -5.71 -15.25
CA SER A 248 2.56 -6.82 -14.83
C SER A 248 2.21 -7.68 -16.05
N TYR A 249 2.35 -8.98 -15.94
CA TYR A 249 2.06 -9.93 -17.02
C TYR A 249 1.66 -11.30 -16.48
N GLN A 250 1.15 -12.17 -17.34
CA GLN A 250 0.67 -13.50 -16.95
C GLN A 250 1.40 -14.59 -17.74
N ILE A 251 1.84 -15.61 -17.01
CA ILE A 251 2.47 -16.81 -17.59
C ILE A 251 1.75 -18.07 -17.15
N SER A 252 1.93 -19.15 -17.90
CA SER A 252 1.47 -20.47 -17.53
C SER A 252 2.62 -21.49 -17.55
N ALA A 253 2.50 -22.55 -16.76
CA ALA A 253 3.43 -23.66 -16.79
C ALA A 253 2.68 -25.00 -16.68
N LYS A 254 3.23 -26.07 -17.26
CA LYS A 254 2.66 -27.42 -17.11
C LYS A 254 3.09 -28.04 -15.80
N ASN A 255 2.13 -28.62 -15.07
CA ASN A 255 2.46 -29.44 -13.90
C ASN A 255 2.84 -30.89 -14.32
N THR A 256 3.27 -31.70 -13.36
CA THR A 256 3.67 -33.08 -13.60
C THR A 256 2.55 -33.96 -14.13
N ASP A 257 1.29 -33.60 -13.88
CA ASP A 257 0.10 -34.36 -14.29
C ASP A 257 -0.49 -33.85 -15.62
N GLY A 258 0.19 -32.89 -16.26
CA GLY A 258 -0.23 -32.30 -17.54
C GLY A 258 -1.24 -31.17 -17.41
N GLY A 259 -1.65 -30.77 -16.19
CA GLY A 259 -2.47 -29.60 -15.91
C GLY A 259 -1.72 -28.32 -16.21
N THR A 260 -2.44 -27.20 -16.35
CA THR A 260 -1.85 -25.89 -16.64
C THR A 260 -1.98 -24.98 -15.42
N GLU A 261 -0.87 -24.66 -14.79
CA GLU A 261 -0.79 -23.67 -13.72
C GLU A 261 -0.67 -22.27 -14.31
N LEU A 262 -1.31 -21.28 -13.69
CA LEU A 262 -1.29 -19.88 -14.08
C LEU A 262 -0.58 -19.05 -13.02
N TYR A 263 0.20 -18.03 -13.44
CA TYR A 263 0.95 -17.17 -12.54
C TYR A 263 0.76 -15.72 -12.94
N GLU A 264 0.47 -14.88 -11.95
CA GLU A 264 0.56 -13.42 -12.05
C GLU A 264 1.98 -12.98 -11.70
N VAL A 265 2.57 -12.16 -12.54
CA VAL A 265 3.96 -11.71 -12.38
C VAL A 265 4.01 -10.19 -12.39
N ASN A 266 4.68 -9.63 -11.40
CA ASN A 266 4.96 -8.20 -11.29
C ASN A 266 6.47 -7.99 -11.23
N ASP A 267 7.00 -7.31 -12.23
CA ASP A 267 8.40 -6.93 -12.32
C ASP A 267 8.58 -5.44 -12.06
N PHE A 268 9.62 -5.09 -11.31
CA PHE A 268 10.12 -3.72 -11.13
C PHE A 268 11.53 -3.64 -11.69
N TYR A 269 11.81 -2.59 -12.45
CA TYR A 269 13.09 -2.29 -13.04
C TYR A 269 13.50 -0.87 -12.70
N ARG A 270 14.73 -0.69 -12.19
CA ARG A 270 15.39 0.61 -12.10
C ARG A 270 16.64 0.60 -12.96
N MET A 271 16.75 1.57 -13.83
CA MET A 271 17.75 1.56 -14.88
C MET A 271 18.47 2.90 -14.98
N ARG A 272 19.69 2.86 -15.50
CA ARG A 272 20.48 4.03 -15.91
C ARG A 272 20.97 3.81 -17.33
N TYR A 273 20.80 4.81 -18.19
CA TYR A 273 21.41 4.78 -19.50
C TYR A 273 22.81 5.43 -19.44
N THR A 274 23.80 4.71 -19.94
CA THR A 274 25.12 5.24 -20.28
C THR A 274 25.21 5.44 -21.78
N GLN A 275 26.24 6.12 -22.28
CA GLN A 275 26.39 6.28 -23.74
C GLN A 275 26.57 4.94 -24.48
N GLU A 276 26.88 3.87 -23.77
CA GLU A 276 27.14 2.55 -24.34
C GLU A 276 25.95 1.61 -24.22
N ARG A 277 25.32 1.55 -23.01
CA ARG A 277 24.21 0.61 -22.74
C ARG A 277 23.29 1.07 -21.62
N VAL A 278 22.15 0.42 -21.50
CA VAL A 278 21.32 0.48 -20.29
C VAL A 278 21.98 -0.39 -19.20
N MET A 279 22.11 0.15 -18.00
CA MET A 279 22.56 -0.56 -16.80
C MET A 279 21.32 -0.82 -15.94
N LEU A 280 21.15 -2.06 -15.49
CA LEU A 280 20.15 -2.41 -14.48
C LEU A 280 20.74 -2.08 -13.12
N LEU A 281 20.06 -1.21 -12.35
CA LEU A 281 20.49 -0.78 -11.01
C LEU A 281 19.74 -1.51 -9.90
N ASP A 282 18.50 -1.91 -10.17
CA ASP A 282 17.67 -2.70 -9.29
C ASP A 282 16.64 -3.48 -10.12
N PHE A 283 16.34 -4.68 -9.67
CA PHE A 283 15.34 -5.55 -10.26
C PHE A 283 14.64 -6.32 -9.16
N GLN A 284 13.34 -6.37 -9.24
CA GLN A 284 12.55 -7.25 -8.38
C GLN A 284 11.43 -7.87 -9.19
N ARG A 285 11.21 -9.17 -9.00
CA ARG A 285 10.06 -9.92 -9.51
C ARG A 285 9.32 -10.57 -8.37
N SER A 286 8.01 -10.43 -8.39
CA SER A 286 7.09 -11.24 -7.60
C SER A 286 6.20 -12.04 -8.53
N ALA A 287 6.29 -13.36 -8.44
CA ALA A 287 5.38 -14.26 -9.16
C ALA A 287 4.51 -14.99 -8.16
N GLN A 288 3.20 -14.97 -8.39
CA GLN A 288 2.24 -15.66 -7.54
C GLN A 288 1.35 -16.58 -8.37
N GLN A 289 1.20 -17.82 -7.94
CA GLN A 289 0.35 -18.78 -8.59
C GLN A 289 -1.12 -18.47 -8.34
N VAL A 290 -1.94 -18.48 -9.39
CA VAL A 290 -3.40 -18.41 -9.25
C VAL A 290 -3.87 -19.75 -8.71
N PHE A 291 -4.66 -19.74 -7.64
CA PHE A 291 -5.18 -20.98 -7.05
C PHE A 291 -6.22 -21.63 -7.97
N ASP A 292 -5.99 -22.89 -8.30
CA ASP A 292 -6.92 -23.71 -9.08
C ASP A 292 -7.12 -25.09 -8.40
N PRO A 293 -8.23 -25.27 -7.69
CA PRO A 293 -8.48 -26.51 -6.98
C PRO A 293 -8.69 -27.74 -7.88
N THR A 294 -8.76 -27.57 -9.20
CA THR A 294 -8.84 -28.71 -10.15
C THR A 294 -7.49 -29.35 -10.43
N LEU A 295 -6.39 -28.76 -9.93
CA LEU A 295 -5.01 -29.19 -10.19
C LEU A 295 -4.44 -30.12 -9.08
N SER A 296 -5.27 -30.95 -8.44
CA SER A 296 -4.83 -31.88 -7.37
C SER A 296 -4.07 -31.18 -6.23
N VAL A 297 -4.61 -30.06 -5.75
CA VAL A 297 -3.99 -29.20 -4.72
C VAL A 297 -4.09 -29.78 -3.31
N ALA A 298 -5.05 -30.68 -3.03
CA ALA A 298 -5.23 -31.31 -1.72
C ALA A 298 -4.46 -32.63 -1.63
N ASN A 299 -3.87 -32.89 -0.48
CA ASN A 299 -3.23 -34.16 -0.17
C ASN A 299 -3.50 -34.56 1.29
N ALA A 300 -3.01 -35.71 1.73
CA ALA A 300 -3.25 -36.24 3.08
C ALA A 300 -2.80 -35.24 4.20
N GLN A 301 -1.90 -34.34 3.94
CA GLN A 301 -1.35 -33.38 4.91
C GLN A 301 -2.13 -32.07 4.91
N GLY A 302 -2.62 -31.63 3.75
CA GLY A 302 -3.29 -30.33 3.68
C GLY A 302 -3.54 -29.83 2.25
N LEU A 303 -3.69 -28.52 2.14
CA LEU A 303 -4.01 -27.79 0.91
C LEU A 303 -2.76 -27.05 0.41
N ASN A 304 -2.27 -27.42 -0.78
CA ASN A 304 -1.14 -26.76 -1.42
C ASN A 304 -1.62 -25.53 -2.21
N LEU A 305 -1.22 -24.35 -1.77
CA LEU A 305 -1.57 -23.07 -2.40
C LEU A 305 -0.63 -22.70 -3.56
N GLY A 306 0.50 -23.43 -3.72
CA GLY A 306 1.48 -23.17 -4.76
C GLY A 306 2.47 -22.07 -4.42
N VAL A 307 2.98 -21.40 -5.46
CA VAL A 307 3.92 -20.28 -5.32
C VAL A 307 3.16 -19.02 -4.91
N VAL A 308 3.17 -18.72 -3.63
CA VAL A 308 2.51 -17.53 -3.06
C VAL A 308 3.38 -16.94 -1.96
N SER A 309 3.10 -15.70 -1.52
CA SER A 309 3.77 -15.11 -0.36
C SER A 309 3.52 -15.97 0.88
N LYS A 310 4.56 -16.12 1.68
CA LYS A 310 4.45 -16.77 3.01
C LYS A 310 3.63 -15.93 4.02
N GLU A 311 3.28 -14.72 3.67
CA GLU A 311 2.48 -13.79 4.47
C GLU A 311 1.00 -13.80 4.04
N LEU A 312 0.54 -14.86 3.36
CA LEU A 312 -0.85 -15.02 2.96
C LEU A 312 -1.74 -15.12 4.22
N GLU A 313 -2.72 -14.23 4.30
CA GLU A 313 -3.72 -14.24 5.36
C GLU A 313 -4.76 -15.33 5.13
N TYR A 314 -5.09 -16.07 6.17
CA TYR A 314 -6.17 -17.05 6.18
C TYR A 314 -6.92 -17.03 7.51
N ILE A 315 -8.21 -17.36 7.47
CA ILE A 315 -9.06 -17.50 8.66
C ILE A 315 -9.73 -18.87 8.64
N THR A 316 -9.91 -19.47 9.81
CA THR A 316 -10.64 -20.73 9.96
C THR A 316 -11.95 -20.52 10.71
N ASN A 317 -12.94 -21.40 10.47
CA ASN A 317 -14.08 -21.49 11.36
C ASN A 317 -13.66 -22.03 12.75
N PRO A 318 -14.49 -21.93 13.81
CA PRO A 318 -14.13 -22.38 15.16
C PRO A 318 -13.71 -23.85 15.25
N SER A 319 -14.30 -24.76 14.47
CA SER A 319 -13.89 -26.19 14.41
C SER A 319 -12.67 -26.45 13.53
N ALA A 320 -12.20 -25.44 12.79
CA ALA A 320 -11.04 -25.51 11.89
C ALA A 320 -11.11 -26.57 10.78
N ASP A 321 -12.30 -26.93 10.37
CA ASP A 321 -12.54 -27.79 9.19
C ASP A 321 -12.81 -26.99 7.92
N ILE A 322 -13.04 -25.67 8.03
CA ILE A 322 -13.17 -24.71 6.94
C ILE A 322 -12.07 -23.67 7.06
N VAL A 323 -11.36 -23.45 5.96
CA VAL A 323 -10.35 -22.38 5.85
C VAL A 323 -10.71 -21.46 4.69
N ALA A 324 -10.69 -20.16 4.94
CA ALA A 324 -10.86 -19.10 3.94
C ALA A 324 -9.56 -18.32 3.77
N PHE A 325 -9.22 -17.99 2.53
CA PHE A 325 -8.00 -17.24 2.20
C PHE A 325 -8.17 -16.40 0.94
N VAL A 326 -7.36 -15.33 0.84
CA VAL A 326 -7.29 -14.49 -0.35
C VAL A 326 -5.98 -14.76 -1.08
N GLN A 327 -6.06 -15.14 -2.35
CA GLN A 327 -4.88 -15.41 -3.18
C GLN A 327 -5.03 -14.79 -4.56
N THR A 328 -4.08 -13.97 -4.96
CA THR A 328 -4.04 -13.28 -6.28
C THR A 328 -5.34 -12.56 -6.64
N GLY A 329 -5.99 -11.91 -5.65
CA GLY A 329 -7.25 -11.17 -5.85
C GLY A 329 -8.49 -12.06 -5.95
N ASP A 330 -8.41 -13.33 -5.54
CA ASP A 330 -9.54 -14.27 -5.45
C ASP A 330 -9.76 -14.68 -3.99
N LEU A 331 -10.98 -14.62 -3.50
CA LEU A 331 -11.38 -15.14 -2.19
C LEU A 331 -11.90 -16.56 -2.32
N TRP A 332 -11.26 -17.48 -1.61
CA TRP A 332 -11.59 -18.89 -1.59
C TRP A 332 -11.98 -19.38 -0.20
N SER A 333 -12.85 -20.37 -0.16
CA SER A 333 -13.16 -21.18 1.01
C SER A 333 -12.92 -22.66 0.67
N TYR A 334 -12.23 -23.38 1.57
CA TYR A 334 -12.05 -24.84 1.46
C TYR A 334 -12.58 -25.51 2.72
N SER A 335 -13.54 -26.43 2.53
CA SER A 335 -14.06 -27.30 3.59
C SER A 335 -13.42 -28.67 3.47
N GLN A 336 -12.68 -29.06 4.51
CA GLN A 336 -12.04 -30.38 4.59
C GLN A 336 -13.08 -31.50 4.73
N SER A 337 -14.07 -31.33 5.61
CA SER A 337 -15.11 -32.32 5.89
C SER A 337 -16.02 -32.58 4.69
N ALA A 338 -16.36 -31.54 3.92
CA ALA A 338 -17.17 -31.62 2.72
C ALA A 338 -16.35 -31.90 1.45
N SER A 339 -15.01 -31.90 1.50
CA SER A 339 -14.11 -31.91 0.33
C SER A 339 -14.58 -30.94 -0.75
N LYS A 340 -14.77 -29.70 -0.39
CA LYS A 340 -15.35 -28.63 -1.24
C LYS A 340 -14.48 -27.41 -1.26
N ALA A 341 -14.12 -26.92 -2.45
CA ALA A 341 -13.48 -25.64 -2.65
C ALA A 341 -14.47 -24.66 -3.33
N THR A 342 -14.70 -23.50 -2.73
CA THR A 342 -15.63 -22.51 -3.26
C THR A 342 -14.91 -21.21 -3.54
N LYS A 343 -14.99 -20.71 -4.79
CA LYS A 343 -14.60 -19.35 -5.13
C LYS A 343 -15.71 -18.40 -4.68
N ILE A 344 -15.45 -17.64 -3.63
CA ILE A 344 -16.45 -16.75 -3.00
C ILE A 344 -16.57 -15.46 -3.78
N PHE A 345 -15.42 -14.84 -4.09
CA PHE A 345 -15.36 -13.57 -4.81
C PHE A 345 -14.13 -13.50 -5.71
N SER A 346 -14.29 -12.87 -6.88
CA SER A 346 -13.19 -12.60 -7.81
C SER A 346 -13.60 -11.54 -8.82
N PHE A 347 -12.69 -10.61 -9.10
CA PHE A 347 -12.79 -9.74 -10.28
C PHE A 347 -12.22 -10.40 -11.54
N ARG A 348 -11.59 -11.56 -11.44
CA ARG A 348 -11.02 -12.30 -12.56
C ARG A 348 -12.12 -13.08 -13.29
N ARG A 349 -12.01 -13.15 -14.60
CA ARG A 349 -12.87 -13.99 -15.44
C ARG A 349 -12.20 -15.32 -15.76
N ASP A 350 -12.95 -16.40 -15.70
CA ASP A 350 -12.49 -17.74 -16.13
C ASP A 350 -12.37 -17.82 -17.68
N LYS A 351 -13.16 -17.01 -18.38
CA LYS A 351 -13.17 -16.95 -19.84
C LYS A 351 -13.18 -15.47 -20.30
N ASN A 352 -12.49 -15.22 -21.42
CA ASN A 352 -12.39 -13.88 -22.03
C ASN A 352 -11.73 -12.82 -21.11
N SER A 353 -10.64 -13.22 -20.45
CA SER A 353 -9.75 -12.28 -19.72
C SER A 353 -9.14 -11.23 -20.65
N ASP A 354 -9.13 -10.00 -20.25
CA ASP A 354 -8.53 -8.87 -20.98
C ASP A 354 -7.74 -7.93 -20.07
N GLU A 355 -7.23 -6.82 -20.58
CA GLU A 355 -6.38 -5.89 -19.86
C GLU A 355 -7.04 -5.26 -18.64
N ARG A 356 -8.37 -5.29 -18.53
CA ARG A 356 -9.09 -4.77 -17.35
C ARG A 356 -8.93 -5.68 -16.14
N ASP A 357 -8.63 -6.97 -16.36
CA ASP A 357 -8.29 -7.92 -15.29
C ASP A 357 -6.87 -7.70 -14.73
N ASP A 358 -6.03 -6.87 -15.41
CA ASP A 358 -4.68 -6.52 -14.94
C ASP A 358 -4.67 -5.44 -13.85
N ASN A 359 -5.79 -4.76 -13.63
CA ASN A 359 -5.86 -3.80 -12.55
C ASN A 359 -5.91 -4.51 -11.19
N GLN A 360 -4.78 -4.47 -10.49
CA GLN A 360 -4.61 -5.08 -9.17
C GLN A 360 -4.77 -4.06 -8.03
N GLN A 361 -5.34 -2.87 -8.29
CA GLN A 361 -5.58 -1.84 -7.28
C GLN A 361 -6.81 -2.15 -6.41
N HIS A 362 -6.91 -3.37 -5.92
CA HIS A 362 -7.93 -3.82 -4.97
C HIS A 362 -7.39 -4.95 -4.11
N ASN A 363 -7.98 -5.13 -2.94
CA ASN A 363 -7.69 -6.24 -2.05
C ASN A 363 -8.97 -6.64 -1.28
N MET A 364 -8.89 -7.74 -0.54
CA MET A 364 -9.99 -8.27 0.26
C MET A 364 -9.49 -8.57 1.66
N LYS A 365 -10.36 -8.38 2.66
CA LYS A 365 -10.10 -8.79 4.03
C LYS A 365 -11.26 -9.63 4.52
N ILE A 366 -10.96 -10.83 5.02
CA ILE A 366 -11.94 -11.71 5.64
C ILE A 366 -12.12 -11.22 7.07
N LEU A 367 -13.35 -10.96 7.50
CA LEU A 367 -13.65 -10.46 8.83
C LEU A 367 -13.95 -11.60 9.78
N GLN A 368 -14.79 -12.55 9.37
CA GLN A 368 -15.14 -13.72 10.15
C GLN A 368 -15.63 -14.89 9.29
N VAL A 369 -15.52 -16.09 9.82
CA VAL A 369 -16.07 -17.33 9.26
C VAL A 369 -16.75 -18.07 10.40
N ASP A 370 -18.05 -18.33 10.28
CA ASP A 370 -18.81 -19.06 11.30
C ASP A 370 -18.69 -20.58 11.15
N GLU A 371 -19.31 -21.35 12.06
CA GLU A 371 -19.28 -22.82 12.05
C GLU A 371 -19.94 -23.44 10.81
N SER A 372 -20.87 -22.77 10.18
CA SER A 372 -21.53 -23.23 8.96
C SER A 372 -20.74 -22.91 7.68
N GLY A 373 -19.71 -22.05 7.80
CA GLY A 373 -18.94 -21.49 6.70
C GLY A 373 -19.57 -20.28 6.06
N ASP A 374 -20.58 -19.66 6.71
CA ASP A 374 -21.04 -18.31 6.36
C ASP A 374 -19.91 -17.32 6.71
N MET A 375 -19.75 -16.27 5.92
CA MET A 375 -18.56 -15.42 5.99
C MET A 375 -18.93 -13.97 5.76
N ASP A 376 -18.35 -13.05 6.57
CA ASP A 376 -18.32 -11.63 6.29
C ASP A 376 -16.94 -11.22 5.82
N PHE A 377 -16.90 -10.43 4.74
CA PHE A 377 -15.66 -9.95 4.16
C PHE A 377 -15.84 -8.58 3.51
N VAL A 378 -14.73 -7.88 3.32
CA VAL A 378 -14.70 -6.61 2.60
C VAL A 378 -13.86 -6.73 1.35
N VAL A 379 -14.32 -6.07 0.28
CA VAL A 379 -13.55 -5.79 -0.93
C VAL A 379 -13.29 -4.30 -0.95
N TYR A 380 -12.04 -3.88 -1.09
CA TYR A 380 -11.68 -2.47 -1.08
C TYR A 380 -10.68 -2.12 -2.18
N GLY A 381 -10.73 -0.87 -2.61
CA GLY A 381 -9.93 -0.36 -3.71
C GLY A 381 -10.76 -0.10 -4.96
N TYR A 382 -10.15 -0.25 -6.12
CA TYR A 382 -10.78 -0.05 -7.41
C TYR A 382 -11.68 -1.24 -7.77
N MET A 383 -12.94 -0.96 -8.05
CA MET A 383 -13.91 -1.98 -8.46
C MET A 383 -13.81 -2.24 -9.95
N ASN A 384 -13.16 -3.36 -10.33
CA ASN A 384 -12.86 -3.68 -11.72
C ASN A 384 -14.11 -3.97 -12.57
N ARG A 385 -15.20 -4.37 -11.94
CA ARG A 385 -16.48 -4.74 -12.58
C ARG A 385 -17.64 -4.74 -11.60
N GLY A 386 -18.83 -5.05 -12.07
CA GLY A 386 -20.04 -5.11 -11.28
C GLY A 386 -20.73 -3.76 -11.11
N PRO A 387 -21.65 -3.62 -10.13
CA PRO A 387 -22.46 -2.42 -9.99
C PRO A 387 -21.64 -1.16 -9.67
N HIS A 388 -20.46 -1.33 -9.08
CA HIS A 388 -19.55 -0.24 -8.70
C HIS A 388 -18.34 -0.11 -9.62
N GLU A 389 -18.38 -0.68 -10.83
CA GLU A 389 -17.27 -0.58 -11.79
C GLU A 389 -16.80 0.87 -11.96
N GLY A 390 -15.48 1.09 -11.79
CA GLY A 390 -14.84 2.39 -11.92
C GLY A 390 -14.93 3.30 -10.70
N TYR A 391 -15.48 2.82 -9.58
CA TYR A 391 -15.36 3.48 -8.29
C TYR A 391 -14.19 2.92 -7.49
N VAL A 392 -13.61 3.73 -6.65
CA VAL A 392 -12.77 3.29 -5.53
C VAL A 392 -13.62 3.34 -4.27
N GLY A 393 -13.51 2.35 -3.40
CA GLY A 393 -14.32 2.34 -2.17
C GLY A 393 -14.14 1.07 -1.37
N VAL A 394 -15.03 0.87 -0.41
CA VAL A 394 -15.10 -0.28 0.49
C VAL A 394 -16.48 -0.91 0.38
N ALA A 395 -16.55 -2.15 -0.09
CA ALA A 395 -17.78 -2.93 -0.17
C ALA A 395 -17.77 -4.01 0.91
N VAL A 396 -18.80 -4.08 1.73
CA VAL A 396 -19.01 -5.14 2.73
C VAL A 396 -19.94 -6.19 2.16
N TYR A 397 -19.53 -7.43 2.20
CA TYR A 397 -20.28 -8.58 1.70
C TYR A 397 -20.52 -9.61 2.78
N HIS A 398 -21.68 -10.26 2.70
CA HIS A 398 -22.01 -11.48 3.43
C HIS A 398 -22.11 -12.66 2.45
N TYR A 399 -21.40 -13.75 2.72
CA TYR A 399 -21.52 -14.99 2.00
C TYR A 399 -22.33 -16.00 2.79
N SER A 400 -23.37 -16.57 2.18
CA SER A 400 -24.14 -17.68 2.74
C SER A 400 -23.70 -19.00 2.12
N SER A 401 -23.16 -19.89 2.93
CA SER A 401 -22.70 -21.23 2.55
C SER A 401 -23.84 -22.11 2.07
N THR A 402 -25.04 -21.93 2.64
CA THR A 402 -26.26 -22.70 2.32
C THR A 402 -26.85 -22.30 0.97
N GLN A 403 -26.82 -21.02 0.64
CA GLN A 403 -27.29 -20.49 -0.65
C GLN A 403 -26.19 -20.50 -1.72
N ASN A 404 -24.95 -20.65 -1.31
CA ASN A 404 -23.75 -20.46 -2.14
C ASN A 404 -23.78 -19.10 -2.89
N ALA A 405 -24.11 -18.03 -2.16
CA ALA A 405 -24.31 -16.70 -2.71
C ALA A 405 -23.74 -15.62 -1.79
N ILE A 406 -23.25 -14.53 -2.41
CA ILE A 406 -22.84 -13.30 -1.73
C ILE A 406 -23.89 -12.23 -1.87
N GLU A 407 -24.04 -11.43 -0.83
CA GLU A 407 -24.92 -10.28 -0.74
C GLU A 407 -24.13 -9.07 -0.30
N GLU A 408 -24.18 -7.99 -1.09
CA GLU A 408 -23.58 -6.72 -0.69
C GLU A 408 -24.45 -6.04 0.37
N ARG A 409 -23.82 -5.63 1.47
CA ARG A 409 -24.48 -4.98 2.60
C ARG A 409 -24.40 -3.46 2.52
N VAL A 410 -23.22 -2.94 2.19
CA VAL A 410 -22.97 -1.50 2.02
C VAL A 410 -21.76 -1.28 1.13
N PHE A 411 -21.79 -0.20 0.34
CA PHE A 411 -20.65 0.32 -0.40
C PHE A 411 -20.37 1.77 0.02
N VAL A 412 -19.12 2.02 0.43
CA VAL A 412 -18.62 3.35 0.83
C VAL A 412 -17.64 3.83 -0.23
N PRO A 413 -18.02 4.78 -1.10
CA PRO A 413 -17.10 5.33 -2.11
C PRO A 413 -15.99 6.18 -1.48
N SER A 414 -14.83 6.22 -2.14
CA SER A 414 -13.67 7.02 -1.75
C SER A 414 -13.08 7.74 -2.96
N THR A 415 -12.63 8.98 -2.77
CA THR A 415 -11.86 9.75 -3.77
C THR A 415 -10.35 9.61 -3.60
N LEU A 416 -9.90 8.91 -2.56
CA LEU A 416 -8.50 8.55 -2.34
C LEU A 416 -8.09 7.41 -3.27
N SER A 417 -6.82 7.35 -3.66
CA SER A 417 -6.30 6.19 -4.40
C SER A 417 -6.32 4.93 -3.53
N TYR A 418 -6.28 3.77 -4.19
CA TYR A 418 -6.23 2.47 -3.54
C TYR A 418 -5.12 2.37 -2.48
N GLU A 419 -3.91 2.86 -2.78
CA GLU A 419 -2.76 2.76 -1.88
C GLU A 419 -3.01 3.46 -0.52
N PHE A 420 -3.66 4.62 -0.53
CA PHE A 420 -4.03 5.33 0.70
C PHE A 420 -5.15 4.62 1.45
N LEU A 421 -6.16 4.17 0.71
CA LEU A 421 -7.28 3.43 1.28
C LEU A 421 -6.81 2.12 1.92
N GLU A 422 -5.97 1.34 1.24
CA GLU A 422 -5.39 0.10 1.75
C GLU A 422 -4.61 0.33 3.04
N ARG A 423 -3.72 1.33 3.05
CA ARG A 423 -2.91 1.68 4.23
C ARG A 423 -3.77 2.01 5.46
N ASP A 424 -4.87 2.74 5.27
CA ASP A 424 -5.76 3.10 6.36
C ASP A 424 -6.55 1.88 6.84
N LEU A 425 -7.09 1.06 5.93
CA LEU A 425 -7.85 -0.15 6.24
C LEU A 425 -7.02 -1.27 6.87
N GLN A 426 -5.74 -1.38 6.49
CA GLN A 426 -4.82 -2.31 7.15
C GLN A 426 -4.65 -1.99 8.63
N LYS A 427 -4.74 -0.70 9.01
CA LYS A 427 -4.69 -0.30 10.43
C LYS A 427 -5.97 -0.65 11.17
N LEU A 428 -7.13 -0.34 10.58
CA LEU A 428 -8.41 -0.65 11.19
C LEU A 428 -9.55 -0.74 10.17
N ILE A 429 -10.12 -1.93 10.11
CA ILE A 429 -11.49 -2.20 9.69
C ILE A 429 -12.02 -3.34 10.55
N TYR A 430 -13.19 -3.15 11.14
CA TYR A 430 -13.86 -4.12 12.01
C TYR A 430 -15.37 -4.04 11.79
N VAL A 431 -16.03 -5.19 11.81
CA VAL A 431 -17.50 -5.27 11.77
C VAL A 431 -17.95 -6.12 12.96
N SER A 432 -18.79 -5.54 13.83
CA SER A 432 -19.32 -6.23 15.00
C SER A 432 -20.49 -7.15 14.65
N GLU A 433 -20.83 -8.09 15.53
CA GLU A 433 -22.00 -8.96 15.41
C GLU A 433 -23.33 -8.15 15.29
N ASN A 434 -23.35 -6.90 15.75
CA ASN A 434 -24.48 -5.99 15.67
C ASN A 434 -24.51 -5.15 14.38
N ASN A 435 -23.80 -5.55 13.31
CA ASN A 435 -23.72 -4.84 12.01
C ASN A 435 -23.19 -3.39 12.12
N GLN A 436 -22.35 -3.11 13.14
CA GLN A 436 -21.64 -1.84 13.24
C GLN A 436 -20.24 -2.00 12.63
N MET A 437 -19.95 -1.23 11.58
CA MET A 437 -18.61 -1.19 10.98
C MET A 437 -17.81 -0.02 11.53
N PHE A 438 -16.57 -0.28 11.93
CA PHE A 438 -15.59 0.72 12.35
C PHE A 438 -14.50 0.79 11.30
N LEU A 439 -14.23 2.00 10.82
CA LEU A 439 -13.40 2.24 9.64
C LEU A 439 -12.47 3.42 9.88
N LEU A 440 -11.16 3.20 9.72
CA LEU A 440 -10.19 4.28 9.64
C LEU A 440 -9.98 4.64 8.16
N THR A 441 -10.26 5.88 7.79
CA THR A 441 -10.00 6.39 6.44
C THR A 441 -9.85 7.91 6.44
N GLY A 442 -8.90 8.44 5.62
CA GLY A 442 -8.60 9.87 5.58
C GLY A 442 -8.11 10.43 6.91
N GLY A 443 -7.51 9.62 7.77
CA GLY A 443 -7.07 10.00 9.12
C GLY A 443 -8.19 10.16 10.14
N LYS A 444 -9.42 9.72 9.84
CA LYS A 444 -10.60 9.80 10.73
C LYS A 444 -11.14 8.41 11.05
N LEU A 445 -11.64 8.25 12.26
CA LEU A 445 -12.31 7.04 12.69
C LEU A 445 -13.82 7.21 12.61
N TYR A 446 -14.46 6.37 11.82
CA TYR A 446 -15.90 6.34 11.61
C TYR A 446 -16.52 5.10 12.23
N GLN A 447 -17.76 5.27 12.71
CA GLN A 447 -18.71 4.18 12.99
C GLN A 447 -19.83 4.26 11.97
N ILE A 448 -20.13 3.14 11.33
CA ILE A 448 -21.16 3.01 10.31
C ILE A 448 -22.15 1.96 10.77
N ASP A 449 -23.44 2.32 10.80
CA ASP A 449 -24.53 1.37 10.94
C ASP A 449 -24.89 0.85 9.56
N ILE A 450 -24.58 -0.44 9.32
CA ILE A 450 -24.76 -1.07 8.01
C ILE A 450 -26.26 -1.23 7.67
N GLU A 451 -27.13 -1.47 8.66
CA GLU A 451 -28.57 -1.66 8.43
C GLU A 451 -29.29 -0.34 8.17
N GLU A 452 -29.00 0.67 9.00
CA GLU A 452 -29.62 2.00 8.90
C GLU A 452 -28.93 2.87 7.82
N GLN A 453 -27.81 2.42 7.24
CA GLN A 453 -26.99 3.15 6.27
C GLN A 453 -26.66 4.57 6.74
N SER A 454 -26.23 4.68 7.97
CA SER A 454 -25.89 5.94 8.62
C SER A 454 -24.49 5.86 9.22
N TYR A 455 -23.84 6.99 9.46
CA TYR A 455 -22.53 7.03 10.05
C TYR A 455 -22.35 8.17 11.04
N GLN A 456 -21.38 8.02 11.91
CA GLN A 456 -20.87 9.09 12.77
C GLN A 456 -19.33 9.04 12.83
N THR A 457 -18.74 10.22 13.00
CA THR A 457 -17.30 10.32 13.25
C THR A 457 -17.04 10.14 14.75
N ILE A 458 -16.22 9.16 15.10
CA ILE A 458 -15.80 8.92 16.50
C ILE A 458 -14.63 9.84 16.84
N GLN A 459 -13.67 10.00 15.90
CA GLN A 459 -12.50 10.84 16.05
C GLN A 459 -12.17 11.52 14.71
N ASP A 460 -12.10 12.87 14.73
CA ASP A 460 -11.91 13.70 13.53
C ASP A 460 -10.50 13.69 12.97
N TYR A 461 -9.51 13.38 13.81
CA TYR A 461 -8.11 13.28 13.40
C TYR A 461 -7.37 12.27 14.27
N ILE A 462 -6.58 11.42 13.63
CA ILE A 462 -5.74 10.42 14.28
C ILE A 462 -4.32 10.53 13.71
N GLU A 463 -3.38 10.98 14.55
CA GLU A 463 -1.94 10.94 14.25
C GLU A 463 -1.43 9.49 14.36
N GLN A 464 -0.54 9.11 13.43
CA GLN A 464 -0.09 7.72 13.29
C GLN A 464 0.50 7.14 14.58
N ASP A 465 1.37 7.88 15.27
CA ASP A 465 2.08 7.41 16.47
C ASP A 465 1.23 7.55 17.76
N CYS A 466 0.00 8.02 17.62
CA CYS A 466 -0.94 8.25 18.71
C CYS A 466 -2.07 7.22 18.77
N PHE A 467 -2.06 6.21 17.89
CA PHE A 467 -3.14 5.24 17.72
C PHE A 467 -2.59 3.80 17.73
N VAL A 468 -3.24 2.94 18.48
CA VAL A 468 -2.92 1.51 18.57
C VAL A 468 -4.19 0.68 18.47
N VAL A 469 -4.08 -0.52 17.88
CA VAL A 469 -5.20 -1.46 17.67
C VAL A 469 -4.79 -2.83 18.18
N SER A 470 -5.73 -3.61 18.75
CA SER A 470 -5.50 -5.00 19.12
C SER A 470 -5.32 -5.89 17.87
N SER A 471 -4.63 -7.02 18.00
CA SER A 471 -4.32 -7.90 16.87
C SER A 471 -5.56 -8.46 16.17
N ASP A 472 -6.68 -8.61 16.89
CA ASP A 472 -7.98 -9.04 16.37
C ASP A 472 -8.87 -7.88 15.88
N ASN A 473 -8.37 -6.64 15.94
CA ASN A 473 -9.10 -5.40 15.65
C ASN A 473 -10.36 -5.14 16.51
N SER A 474 -10.56 -5.87 17.62
CA SER A 474 -11.72 -5.67 18.50
C SER A 474 -11.62 -4.43 19.39
N HIS A 475 -10.41 -3.93 19.63
CA HIS A 475 -10.12 -2.77 20.48
C HIS A 475 -9.14 -1.81 19.80
N ALA A 476 -9.31 -0.52 20.08
CA ALA A 476 -8.32 0.50 19.74
C ALA A 476 -8.19 1.55 20.84
N ALA A 477 -7.05 2.24 20.86
CA ALA A 477 -6.82 3.35 21.78
C ALA A 477 -6.02 4.46 21.10
N TRP A 478 -6.31 5.72 21.50
CA TRP A 478 -5.59 6.89 20.99
C TRP A 478 -5.36 7.93 22.09
N THR A 479 -4.30 8.72 21.92
CA THR A 479 -4.02 9.84 22.81
C THR A 479 -4.89 11.04 22.44
N LYS A 480 -5.45 11.72 23.44
CA LYS A 480 -6.39 12.82 23.22
C LYS A 480 -5.76 14.04 22.58
N GLU A 481 -4.55 14.37 22.98
CA GLU A 481 -3.81 15.52 22.48
C GLU A 481 -3.10 15.27 21.13
N MET A 482 -3.19 14.06 20.59
CA MET A 482 -2.47 13.61 19.39
C MET A 482 -0.96 13.91 19.45
N ASP A 483 -0.40 13.79 20.66
CA ASP A 483 1.03 13.88 20.97
C ASP A 483 1.47 12.58 21.67
N PRO A 484 2.34 11.77 21.05
CA PRO A 484 2.75 10.47 21.61
C PRO A 484 3.57 10.58 22.88
N TYR A 485 4.10 11.78 23.20
CA TYR A 485 4.97 12.02 24.35
C TYR A 485 4.49 13.11 25.30
N GLY A 486 3.46 13.88 24.94
CA GLY A 486 2.92 15.00 25.72
C GLY A 486 1.49 14.80 26.18
N SER A 487 0.87 13.68 25.92
CA SER A 487 -0.53 13.43 26.24
C SER A 487 -0.77 13.12 27.71
N THR A 488 -1.92 13.58 28.22
CA THR A 488 -2.38 13.35 29.60
C THR A 488 -3.60 12.45 29.68
N GLU A 489 -4.26 12.21 28.56
CA GLU A 489 -5.45 11.37 28.45
C GLU A 489 -5.34 10.41 27.27
N VAL A 490 -5.90 9.21 27.42
CA VAL A 490 -6.06 8.19 26.40
C VAL A 490 -7.52 7.79 26.35
N THR A 491 -8.08 7.75 25.16
CA THR A 491 -9.40 7.14 24.90
C THR A 491 -9.18 5.73 24.36
N GLU A 492 -9.91 4.76 24.88
CA GLU A 492 -9.95 3.38 24.40
C GLU A 492 -11.39 3.02 24.00
N ILE A 493 -11.55 2.25 22.93
CA ILE A 493 -12.84 1.75 22.43
C ILE A 493 -12.83 0.23 22.34
N ASP A 494 -13.93 -0.39 22.75
CA ASP A 494 -14.33 -1.75 22.46
C ASP A 494 -15.34 -1.68 21.31
N PHE A 495 -14.95 -2.19 20.15
CA PHE A 495 -15.75 -2.10 18.93
C PHE A 495 -16.95 -3.05 18.93
N GLU A 496 -16.86 -4.20 19.61
CA GLU A 496 -17.97 -5.16 19.66
C GLU A 496 -19.18 -4.57 20.42
N GLN A 497 -18.91 -3.86 21.51
CA GLN A 497 -19.95 -3.24 22.33
C GLN A 497 -20.15 -1.75 22.05
N ALA A 498 -19.38 -1.16 21.11
CA ALA A 498 -19.35 0.26 20.80
C ALA A 498 -19.22 1.16 22.04
N ARG A 499 -18.37 0.75 23.01
CA ARG A 499 -18.15 1.46 24.28
C ARG A 499 -16.76 2.09 24.30
N THR A 500 -16.70 3.27 24.89
CA THR A 500 -15.44 3.98 25.11
C THR A 500 -15.14 4.13 26.61
N ARG A 501 -13.86 4.14 26.96
CA ARG A 501 -13.38 4.58 28.27
C ARG A 501 -12.23 5.56 28.14
N THR A 502 -11.98 6.33 29.19
CA THR A 502 -10.88 7.29 29.22
C THR A 502 -9.93 6.96 30.36
N LEU A 503 -8.64 6.89 30.03
CA LEU A 503 -7.54 6.75 31.00
C LEU A 503 -6.88 8.11 31.17
N LYS A 504 -6.55 8.49 32.43
CA LYS A 504 -5.93 9.78 32.74
C LYS A 504 -4.62 9.57 33.48
N ALA A 505 -3.61 10.35 33.10
CA ALA A 505 -2.40 10.46 33.87
C ALA A 505 -2.63 11.28 35.17
N ASP A 506 -1.90 10.97 36.23
CA ASP A 506 -1.88 11.80 37.43
C ASP A 506 -1.28 13.19 37.14
N SER A 507 -1.61 14.17 37.99
CA SER A 507 -1.06 15.52 37.85
C SER A 507 0.46 15.51 37.77
N GLY A 508 1.04 16.16 36.74
CA GLY A 508 2.46 16.21 36.50
C GLY A 508 3.07 15.00 35.81
N GLN A 509 2.22 14.12 35.25
CA GLN A 509 2.64 12.97 34.44
C GLN A 509 2.10 13.08 33.03
N TYR A 510 2.79 12.43 32.09
CA TYR A 510 2.33 12.08 30.76
C TYR A 510 2.05 10.59 30.66
N ILE A 511 1.11 10.21 29.81
CA ILE A 511 0.77 8.83 29.46
C ILE A 511 1.23 8.54 28.04
N ARG A 512 1.83 7.38 27.82
CA ARG A 512 2.25 6.90 26.50
C ARG A 512 1.62 5.56 26.20
N LEU A 513 1.01 5.43 25.04
CA LEU A 513 0.54 4.17 24.47
C LEU A 513 1.74 3.34 24.00
N LEU A 514 1.73 2.04 24.26
CA LEU A 514 2.73 1.09 23.79
C LEU A 514 2.12 0.06 22.82
N GLY A 515 0.83 -0.23 22.94
CA GLY A 515 0.11 -1.18 22.11
C GLY A 515 -0.81 -2.09 22.90
N TYR A 516 -1.15 -3.24 22.32
CA TYR A 516 -1.95 -4.29 22.96
C TYR A 516 -1.13 -5.57 23.14
N MET A 517 -1.35 -6.25 24.25
CA MET A 517 -0.90 -7.62 24.48
C MET A 517 -2.14 -8.53 24.48
N ASN A 518 -2.44 -9.14 23.34
CA ASN A 518 -3.76 -9.64 22.97
C ASN A 518 -4.82 -8.51 23.02
N GLU A 519 -5.82 -8.62 23.88
CA GLU A 519 -6.90 -7.64 24.09
C GLU A 519 -6.59 -6.61 25.20
N ASP A 520 -5.49 -6.81 25.96
CA ASP A 520 -5.15 -5.96 27.11
C ASP A 520 -4.26 -4.78 26.67
N LEU A 521 -4.68 -3.54 26.99
CA LEU A 521 -3.95 -2.32 26.65
C LEU A 521 -2.67 -2.19 27.46
N VAL A 522 -1.56 -1.89 26.79
CA VAL A 522 -0.25 -1.64 27.40
C VAL A 522 0.11 -0.17 27.29
N TYR A 523 0.35 0.47 28.40
CA TYR A 523 0.67 1.89 28.44
C TYR A 523 1.59 2.23 29.64
N GLY A 524 2.30 3.35 29.54
CA GLY A 524 3.26 3.76 30.56
C GLY A 524 3.16 5.21 30.97
N PHE A 525 3.65 5.53 32.18
CA PHE A 525 3.66 6.88 32.72
C PHE A 525 5.06 7.40 32.93
N ALA A 526 5.30 8.66 32.55
CA ALA A 526 6.51 9.40 32.83
C ALA A 526 6.19 10.74 33.50
N SER A 527 7.05 11.18 34.45
CA SER A 527 6.94 12.55 34.98
C SER A 527 7.25 13.55 33.89
N GLN A 528 6.42 14.58 33.73
CA GLN A 528 6.61 15.68 32.76
C GLN A 528 8.00 16.32 32.86
N LYS A 529 8.55 16.45 34.10
CA LYS A 529 9.88 17.03 34.35
C LYS A 529 11.04 16.15 33.85
N ASN A 530 10.77 14.87 33.57
CA ASN A 530 11.77 13.91 33.16
C ASN A 530 11.76 13.63 31.65
N VAL A 531 10.68 14.00 30.95
CA VAL A 531 10.62 13.94 29.48
C VAL A 531 11.54 15.01 28.94
N GLN A 532 12.40 14.64 28.02
CA GLN A 532 13.45 15.49 27.47
C GLN A 532 13.45 15.38 25.96
N VAL A 533 13.65 16.50 25.31
CA VAL A 533 13.92 16.56 23.86
C VAL A 533 15.37 17.01 23.73
N ASP A 534 16.20 16.23 23.06
CA ASP A 534 17.58 16.62 22.80
C ASP A 534 17.67 17.65 21.65
N SER A 535 18.88 18.14 21.38
CA SER A 535 19.13 19.12 20.32
C SER A 535 18.77 18.60 18.92
N ASN A 536 18.60 17.28 18.77
CA ASN A 536 18.27 16.60 17.54
C ASN A 536 16.77 16.27 17.43
N GLY A 537 15.95 16.80 18.35
CA GLY A 537 14.51 16.53 18.39
C GLY A 537 14.15 15.12 18.92
N LYS A 538 15.11 14.28 19.27
CA LYS A 538 14.85 12.95 19.81
C LYS A 538 14.28 13.05 21.23
N VAL A 539 13.08 12.49 21.41
CA VAL A 539 12.40 12.46 22.70
C VAL A 539 12.89 11.27 23.53
N THR A 540 13.32 11.58 24.75
CA THR A 540 13.53 10.57 25.80
C THR A 540 12.33 10.59 26.73
N PHE A 541 11.55 9.50 26.75
CA PHE A 541 10.36 9.35 27.56
C PHE A 541 10.60 8.29 28.65
N PRO A 542 11.15 8.66 29.83
CA PRO A 542 11.58 7.72 30.86
C PRO A 542 10.39 7.31 31.73
N MET A 543 9.72 6.22 31.35
CA MET A 543 8.57 5.71 32.10
C MET A 543 9.00 5.17 33.46
N LYS A 544 8.26 5.52 34.51
CA LYS A 544 8.44 4.98 35.84
C LYS A 544 7.57 3.75 36.08
N THR A 545 6.42 3.71 35.42
CA THR A 545 5.43 2.65 35.60
C THR A 545 4.93 2.25 34.21
N VAL A 546 4.78 0.94 33.96
CA VAL A 546 4.05 0.37 32.83
C VAL A 546 2.92 -0.50 33.37
N LYS A 547 1.74 -0.41 32.77
CA LYS A 547 0.57 -1.20 33.12
C LYS A 547 0.09 -1.99 31.91
N ILE A 548 -0.45 -3.17 32.21
CA ILE A 548 -1.22 -4.02 31.29
C ILE A 548 -2.60 -4.13 31.91
N GLU A 549 -3.62 -3.65 31.22
CA GLU A 549 -4.96 -3.48 31.75
C GLU A 549 -6.01 -3.85 30.72
N ASN A 550 -7.03 -4.63 31.14
CA ASN A 550 -8.14 -4.93 30.25
C ASN A 550 -9.14 -3.75 30.15
N PHE A 551 -10.07 -3.83 29.19
CA PHE A 551 -11.06 -2.79 28.96
C PHE A 551 -11.93 -2.47 30.19
N ASP A 552 -12.17 -3.44 31.09
CA ASP A 552 -12.97 -3.23 32.31
C ASP A 552 -12.21 -2.46 33.42
N GLY A 553 -10.94 -2.10 33.18
CA GLY A 553 -10.09 -1.40 34.16
C GLY A 553 -9.39 -2.32 35.17
N THR A 554 -9.42 -3.63 34.95
CA THR A 554 -8.66 -4.57 35.78
C THR A 554 -7.21 -4.60 35.34
N VAL A 555 -6.32 -4.14 36.24
CA VAL A 555 -4.87 -4.18 36.00
C VAL A 555 -4.39 -5.64 36.12
N LYS A 556 -4.00 -6.22 34.99
CA LYS A 556 -3.42 -7.58 34.92
C LYS A 556 -1.98 -7.61 35.42
N LYS A 557 -1.23 -6.57 35.08
CA LYS A 557 0.17 -6.41 35.49
C LYS A 557 0.52 -4.94 35.61
N GLN A 558 1.21 -4.61 36.72
CA GLN A 558 1.90 -3.32 36.85
C GLN A 558 3.37 -3.57 37.06
N TYR A 559 4.21 -2.93 36.28
CA TYR A 559 5.64 -2.96 36.40
C TYR A 559 6.17 -1.60 36.88
N GLN A 560 6.97 -1.63 37.93
CA GLN A 560 7.64 -0.45 38.47
C GLN A 560 8.90 -0.92 39.21
N LYS A 561 10.01 -0.21 39.07
CA LYS A 561 11.26 -0.54 39.77
C LYS A 561 11.84 0.71 40.41
N GLU A 562 12.33 0.57 41.61
CA GLU A 562 12.96 1.66 42.34
C GLU A 562 14.26 2.05 41.66
N ASP A 563 14.54 3.35 41.55
CA ASP A 563 15.75 3.95 40.93
C ASP A 563 16.00 3.62 39.44
N LEU A 564 15.11 2.89 38.77
CA LEU A 564 15.19 2.63 37.35
C LEU A 564 14.04 3.25 36.58
N TYR A 565 14.30 3.53 35.33
CA TYR A 565 13.37 4.08 34.38
C TYR A 565 13.35 3.21 33.11
N ILE A 566 12.16 3.00 32.52
CA ILE A 566 11.99 2.30 31.27
C ILE A 566 12.16 3.35 30.17
N THR A 567 13.29 3.29 29.47
CA THR A 567 13.62 4.28 28.42
C THR A 567 13.26 3.80 27.02
N GLN A 568 13.08 2.49 26.83
CA GLN A 568 12.59 1.89 25.61
C GLN A 568 11.72 0.67 25.96
N ALA A 569 10.64 0.49 25.25
CA ALA A 569 9.76 -0.67 25.36
C ALA A 569 9.41 -1.17 23.94
N ASN A 570 9.63 -2.47 23.70
CA ASN A 570 9.28 -3.16 22.48
C ASN A 570 8.20 -4.18 22.81
N LEU A 571 7.03 -4.03 22.19
CA LEU A 571 5.86 -4.87 22.44
C LEU A 571 5.60 -5.76 21.24
N SER A 572 5.36 -7.04 21.50
CA SER A 572 4.75 -8.00 20.59
C SER A 572 3.53 -8.63 21.25
N GLU A 573 2.77 -9.45 20.53
CA GLU A 573 1.55 -10.08 21.07
C GLU A 573 1.76 -10.85 22.38
N THR A 574 2.94 -11.42 22.59
CA THR A 574 3.24 -12.26 23.76
C THR A 574 4.35 -11.74 24.64
N LEU A 575 5.08 -10.71 24.23
CA LEU A 575 6.29 -10.24 24.92
C LEU A 575 6.35 -8.72 24.96
N LEU A 576 6.54 -8.17 26.14
CA LEU A 576 6.95 -6.79 26.37
C LEU A 576 8.40 -6.79 26.86
N GLU A 577 9.32 -6.33 26.01
CA GLU A 577 10.73 -6.12 26.35
C GLU A 577 10.96 -4.68 26.77
N MET A 578 11.57 -4.46 27.93
CA MET A 578 11.80 -3.14 28.52
C MET A 578 13.29 -2.92 28.77
N GLN A 579 13.86 -1.86 28.20
CA GLN A 579 15.21 -1.40 28.53
C GLN A 579 15.16 -0.48 29.75
N LEU A 580 15.89 -0.87 30.79
CA LEU A 580 15.96 -0.16 32.05
C LEU A 580 17.23 0.66 32.15
N SER A 581 17.10 1.91 32.55
CA SER A 581 18.20 2.87 32.66
C SER A 581 18.21 3.54 34.04
N GLU A 582 19.41 3.86 34.53
CA GLU A 582 19.61 4.72 35.68
C GLU A 582 19.70 6.18 35.26
N LYS A 583 19.08 7.07 36.07
CA LYS A 583 19.23 8.52 35.85
C LYS A 583 20.53 9.01 36.49
N ARG A 584 21.43 9.60 35.69
CA ARG A 584 22.68 10.22 36.13
C ARG A 584 22.69 11.68 35.69
N GLY A 585 22.42 12.56 36.66
CA GLY A 585 22.20 13.97 36.33
C GLY A 585 20.99 14.15 35.38
N ASN A 586 21.19 14.69 34.21
CA ASN A 586 20.16 14.86 33.19
C ASN A 586 20.15 13.75 32.13
N THR A 587 20.98 12.73 32.23
CA THR A 587 21.06 11.63 31.24
C THR A 587 20.54 10.31 31.82
N TYR A 588 20.11 9.40 30.93
CA TYR A 588 19.69 8.05 31.27
C TYR A 588 20.72 7.05 30.71
N VAL A 589 21.32 6.25 31.58
CA VAL A 589 22.36 5.27 31.23
C VAL A 589 21.74 3.88 31.29
N TYR A 590 21.79 3.15 30.19
CA TYR A 590 21.31 1.77 30.11
C TYR A 590 21.96 0.89 31.22
N LYS A 591 21.16 0.04 31.83
CA LYS A 591 21.61 -0.90 32.88
C LYS A 591 21.29 -2.34 32.52
N THR A 592 20.04 -2.65 32.15
CA THR A 592 19.59 -4.03 31.89
C THR A 592 18.32 -4.04 31.08
N THR A 593 17.97 -5.18 30.52
CA THR A 593 16.67 -5.44 29.86
C THR A 593 15.87 -6.43 30.71
N GLU A 594 14.59 -6.18 30.90
CA GLU A 594 13.64 -7.08 31.56
C GLU A 594 12.39 -7.29 30.67
N ASN A 595 11.79 -8.48 30.83
CA ASN A 595 10.70 -8.92 29.98
C ASN A 595 9.47 -9.26 30.81
N ILE A 596 8.29 -8.93 30.27
CA ILE A 596 7.00 -9.46 30.71
C ILE A 596 6.48 -10.34 29.59
N MET A 597 6.25 -11.61 29.91
CA MET A 597 5.70 -12.58 28.95
C MET A 597 4.23 -12.84 29.30
N ASN A 598 3.41 -12.93 28.27
CA ASN A 598 2.06 -13.43 28.40
C ASN A 598 2.10 -14.96 28.44
N ASN A 599 1.68 -15.54 29.57
CA ASN A 599 1.63 -16.99 29.78
C ASN A 599 0.31 -17.63 29.30
N LYS A 600 -0.55 -16.94 28.55
CA LYS A 600 -1.65 -17.61 27.87
C LYS A 600 -1.02 -18.71 27.00
N LYS A 601 -1.43 -19.97 27.21
CA LYS A 601 -1.03 -21.05 26.30
C LYS A 601 -1.42 -20.62 24.91
N ALA A 602 -0.44 -20.61 24.00
CA ALA A 602 -0.75 -20.49 22.58
C ALA A 602 -1.87 -21.50 22.27
N VAL A 603 -2.98 -21.03 21.76
CA VAL A 603 -4.01 -21.90 21.21
C VAL A 603 -3.31 -22.67 20.10
N GLU A 604 -3.28 -24.01 20.23
CA GLU A 604 -2.63 -24.84 19.23
C GLU A 604 -3.42 -24.66 17.92
N GLU A 605 -2.85 -23.93 16.97
CA GLU A 605 -3.48 -23.69 15.68
C GLU A 605 -3.84 -25.03 15.03
N SER A 606 -5.09 -25.16 14.65
CA SER A 606 -5.61 -26.39 14.03
C SER A 606 -5.26 -26.48 12.56
N VAL A 607 -4.97 -25.37 11.93
CA VAL A 607 -4.41 -25.22 10.59
C VAL A 607 -3.11 -24.42 10.71
N THR A 608 -2.04 -24.89 10.10
CA THR A 608 -0.74 -24.23 10.13
C THR A 608 -0.22 -23.97 8.72
N GLN A 609 0.31 -22.80 8.50
CA GLN A 609 0.94 -22.47 7.22
C GLN A 609 2.40 -22.92 7.22
N ASN A 610 2.77 -23.72 6.26
CA ASN A 610 4.10 -24.26 6.07
C ASN A 610 4.66 -23.94 4.68
N THR A 611 5.97 -23.71 4.60
CA THR A 611 6.69 -23.58 3.33
C THR A 611 7.34 -24.92 2.99
N VAL A 612 7.08 -25.41 1.77
CA VAL A 612 7.62 -26.67 1.25
C VAL A 612 8.46 -26.38 0.01
N TYR A 613 9.61 -27.01 -0.11
CA TYR A 613 10.44 -26.91 -1.31
C TYR A 613 10.05 -27.99 -2.34
N THR A 614 9.94 -27.59 -3.59
CA THR A 614 9.76 -28.48 -4.75
C THR A 614 10.79 -28.14 -5.81
N GLU A 615 11.33 -29.13 -6.52
CA GLU A 615 12.35 -28.94 -7.55
C GLU A 615 11.88 -28.01 -8.67
N ARG A 616 10.62 -28.14 -9.11
CA ARG A 616 10.06 -27.40 -10.23
C ARG A 616 9.62 -25.96 -9.87
N ARG A 617 8.94 -25.80 -8.73
CA ARG A 617 8.32 -24.51 -8.34
C ARG A 617 9.11 -23.75 -7.26
N GLY A 618 10.20 -24.36 -6.78
CA GLY A 618 10.94 -23.84 -5.63
C GLY A 618 10.09 -23.87 -4.36
N MET A 619 10.03 -22.75 -3.63
CA MET A 619 9.24 -22.63 -2.42
C MET A 619 7.75 -22.50 -2.76
N VAL A 620 6.93 -23.33 -2.12
CA VAL A 620 5.47 -23.30 -2.20
C VAL A 620 4.88 -23.27 -0.80
N VAL A 621 3.72 -22.65 -0.65
CA VAL A 621 2.97 -22.58 0.61
C VAL A 621 1.93 -23.66 0.67
N ARG A 622 1.79 -24.28 1.85
CA ARG A 622 0.78 -25.32 2.14
C ARG A 622 0.11 -25.00 3.49
N LEU A 623 -1.20 -25.13 3.53
CA LEU A 623 -1.99 -25.13 4.76
C LEU A 623 -2.13 -26.57 5.25
N ASP A 624 -1.49 -26.91 6.35
CA ASP A 624 -1.50 -28.24 6.96
C ASP A 624 -2.61 -28.33 8.00
N PHE A 625 -3.47 -29.36 7.84
CA PHE A 625 -4.56 -29.66 8.76
C PHE A 625 -4.14 -30.72 9.79
N LYS A 626 -4.63 -30.62 11.02
CA LYS A 626 -4.43 -31.67 12.02
C LYS A 626 -5.08 -33.00 11.64
N GLN A 627 -6.23 -32.94 10.95
CA GLN A 627 -6.93 -34.11 10.45
C GLN A 627 -6.51 -34.39 9.02
N THR A 628 -6.36 -35.67 8.69
CA THR A 628 -6.02 -36.10 7.34
C THR A 628 -7.12 -35.74 6.34
N VAL A 629 -6.76 -35.11 5.23
CA VAL A 629 -7.67 -34.85 4.12
C VAL A 629 -8.04 -36.21 3.47
N SER A 630 -9.32 -36.55 3.50
CA SER A 630 -9.80 -37.85 3.07
C SER A 630 -10.01 -37.95 1.56
N ASN A 631 -10.29 -36.84 0.88
CA ASN A 631 -10.48 -36.79 -0.57
C ASN A 631 -9.60 -35.65 -1.17
N PRO A 632 -8.60 -35.99 -2.01
CA PRO A 632 -7.71 -35.02 -2.62
C PRO A 632 -8.35 -34.19 -3.75
N ASP A 633 -9.49 -34.63 -4.31
CA ASP A 633 -10.18 -33.97 -5.41
C ASP A 633 -11.46 -33.28 -4.92
N PRO A 634 -11.40 -32.02 -4.51
CA PRO A 634 -12.55 -31.29 -3.98
C PRO A 634 -13.59 -31.01 -5.07
N VAL A 635 -14.85 -30.94 -4.67
CA VAL A 635 -15.90 -30.37 -5.51
C VAL A 635 -15.67 -28.87 -5.60
N VAL A 636 -15.56 -28.33 -6.82
CA VAL A 636 -15.32 -26.92 -7.06
C VAL A 636 -16.62 -26.19 -7.33
N LEU A 637 -16.89 -25.14 -6.58
CA LEU A 637 -18.06 -24.27 -6.71
C LEU A 637 -17.64 -22.81 -6.90
N THR A 638 -18.54 -22.02 -7.47
CA THR A 638 -18.44 -20.56 -7.51
C THR A 638 -19.70 -19.96 -6.88
N ALA A 639 -19.54 -19.03 -5.97
CA ALA A 639 -20.65 -18.33 -5.36
C ALA A 639 -21.35 -17.44 -6.39
N LYS A 640 -22.65 -17.29 -6.24
CA LYS A 640 -23.47 -16.37 -7.04
C LYS A 640 -23.61 -15.04 -6.31
N VAL A 641 -23.89 -13.98 -7.07
CA VAL A 641 -24.17 -12.65 -6.54
C VAL A 641 -25.68 -12.46 -6.48
N LYS A 642 -26.22 -12.08 -5.33
CA LYS A 642 -27.62 -11.65 -5.23
C LYS A 642 -27.77 -10.30 -5.91
N ALA A 643 -28.73 -10.19 -6.82
CA ALA A 643 -29.08 -8.90 -7.42
C ALA A 643 -29.60 -7.93 -6.34
N MET A 644 -29.07 -6.73 -6.32
CA MET A 644 -29.52 -5.67 -5.42
C MET A 644 -30.77 -4.99 -6.02
N GLU A 645 -31.80 -4.80 -5.21
CA GLU A 645 -32.97 -3.99 -5.61
C GLU A 645 -32.65 -2.48 -5.62
N ASN A 646 -31.77 -2.04 -4.71
CA ASN A 646 -31.26 -0.66 -4.61
C ASN A 646 -29.74 -0.70 -4.36
N ALA A 647 -29.03 0.31 -4.83
CA ALA A 647 -27.61 0.47 -4.52
C ALA A 647 -27.46 0.86 -3.04
N ASN A 648 -26.73 0.05 -2.28
CA ASN A 648 -26.43 0.30 -0.85
C ASN A 648 -25.26 1.27 -0.70
N ILE A 649 -25.32 2.44 -1.34
CA ILE A 649 -24.21 3.41 -1.36
C ILE A 649 -24.35 4.37 -0.19
N LEU A 650 -23.35 4.40 0.68
CA LEU A 650 -23.19 5.36 1.76
C LEU A 650 -22.05 6.33 1.42
N ASP A 651 -22.39 7.48 0.86
CA ASP A 651 -21.41 8.54 0.58
C ASP A 651 -21.13 9.35 1.85
N MET A 652 -19.94 9.18 2.40
CA MET A 652 -19.51 9.89 3.61
C MET A 652 -18.76 11.18 3.31
N GLY A 653 -18.47 11.50 2.04
CA GLY A 653 -17.69 12.67 1.66
C GLY A 653 -16.30 12.70 2.34
N VAL A 654 -15.62 11.56 2.41
CA VAL A 654 -14.33 11.47 3.09
C VAL A 654 -13.31 12.33 2.38
N GLU A 655 -12.79 13.33 3.10
CA GLU A 655 -11.67 14.15 2.66
C GLU A 655 -10.40 13.74 3.39
N PRO A 656 -9.23 13.75 2.71
CA PRO A 656 -7.96 13.45 3.35
C PRO A 656 -7.60 14.52 4.39
N SER A 657 -6.73 14.15 5.33
CA SER A 657 -6.17 15.08 6.31
C SER A 657 -5.35 16.17 5.61
N ASP A 658 -5.47 17.43 6.08
CA ASP A 658 -4.66 18.57 5.61
C ASP A 658 -3.28 18.66 6.28
N GLU A 659 -2.95 17.71 7.17
CA GLU A 659 -1.68 17.70 7.89
C GLU A 659 -0.49 17.48 6.96
N GLU A 660 0.65 18.08 7.28
CA GLU A 660 1.88 17.91 6.51
C GLU A 660 2.38 16.46 6.64
N ALA A 661 2.63 15.83 5.51
CA ALA A 661 3.10 14.46 5.44
C ALA A 661 4.12 14.28 4.31
N TYR A 662 5.03 13.31 4.51
CA TYR A 662 6.07 12.94 3.56
C TYR A 662 5.84 11.51 3.10
N TYR A 663 5.58 11.36 1.81
CA TYR A 663 5.24 10.10 1.16
C TYR A 663 6.47 9.46 0.55
N VAL A 664 6.78 8.24 0.96
CA VAL A 664 7.87 7.45 0.38
C VAL A 664 7.30 6.51 -0.67
N TYR A 665 7.71 6.70 -1.91
CA TYR A 665 7.42 5.77 -2.99
C TYR A 665 8.68 4.99 -3.33
N ALA A 666 8.57 3.66 -3.32
CA ALA A 666 9.65 2.75 -3.67
C ALA A 666 9.11 1.58 -4.50
N LYS A 667 9.89 1.11 -5.45
CA LYS A 667 9.52 -0.02 -6.33
C LYS A 667 8.15 0.15 -7.02
N GLY A 668 7.74 1.40 -7.21
CA GLY A 668 6.50 1.77 -7.92
C GLY A 668 5.23 1.78 -7.10
N ILE A 669 5.31 1.64 -5.77
CA ILE A 669 4.19 1.69 -4.83
C ILE A 669 4.46 2.68 -3.69
N LEU A 670 3.41 3.09 -2.96
CA LEU A 670 3.52 3.84 -1.72
C LEU A 670 4.03 2.89 -0.61
N ASP A 671 5.32 3.04 -0.24
CA ASP A 671 5.94 2.21 0.80
C ASP A 671 5.52 2.65 2.22
N SER A 672 5.58 3.96 2.48
CA SER A 672 5.31 4.50 3.83
C SER A 672 5.02 6.00 3.81
N VAL A 673 4.47 6.49 4.91
CA VAL A 673 4.15 7.92 5.12
C VAL A 673 4.69 8.33 6.47
N TYR A 674 5.35 9.47 6.55
CA TYR A 674 5.97 10.02 7.75
C TYR A 674 5.55 11.46 7.99
N SER A 675 5.50 11.87 9.25
CA SER A 675 5.44 13.28 9.64
C SER A 675 6.82 13.96 9.59
N SER A 676 7.91 13.18 9.70
CA SER A 676 9.30 13.66 9.65
C SER A 676 9.92 13.49 8.26
N PRO A 677 10.42 14.58 7.63
CA PRO A 677 11.13 14.50 6.35
C PRO A 677 12.43 13.69 6.45
N ALA A 678 13.15 13.77 7.57
CA ALA A 678 14.37 12.98 7.78
C ALA A 678 14.08 11.47 7.83
N ALA A 679 13.03 11.05 8.53
CA ALA A 679 12.62 9.65 8.57
C ALA A 679 12.24 9.14 7.17
N ALA A 680 11.48 9.95 6.41
CA ALA A 680 11.11 9.64 5.05
C ALA A 680 12.34 9.52 4.12
N VAL A 681 13.30 10.45 4.19
CA VAL A 681 14.53 10.40 3.39
C VAL A 681 15.36 9.16 3.71
N ASN A 682 15.56 8.84 4.99
CA ASN A 682 16.32 7.65 5.39
C ASN A 682 15.62 6.34 4.91
N ARG A 683 14.28 6.29 4.96
CA ARG A 683 13.54 5.16 4.41
C ARG A 683 13.67 5.05 2.89
N ALA A 684 13.49 6.17 2.19
CA ALA A 684 13.63 6.21 0.73
C ALA A 684 15.06 5.84 0.27
N ASP A 685 16.07 6.26 1.04
CA ASP A 685 17.47 5.87 0.77
C ASP A 685 17.67 4.37 0.88
N ALA A 686 17.16 3.75 1.94
CA ALA A 686 17.23 2.30 2.16
C ALA A 686 16.45 1.50 1.10
N MET A 687 15.30 2.02 0.63
CA MET A 687 14.42 1.34 -0.31
C MET A 687 14.63 1.72 -1.77
N THR A 688 15.63 2.54 -2.06
CA THR A 688 15.92 3.05 -3.42
C THR A 688 14.75 3.83 -4.02
N GLY A 689 14.08 4.65 -3.20
CA GLY A 689 12.84 5.35 -3.51
C GLY A 689 12.97 6.86 -3.69
N VAL A 690 11.81 7.52 -3.59
CA VAL A 690 11.64 8.97 -3.64
C VAL A 690 10.78 9.45 -2.48
N VAL A 691 10.96 10.70 -2.06
CA VAL A 691 10.14 11.36 -1.04
C VAL A 691 9.40 12.54 -1.65
N LEU A 692 8.10 12.58 -1.45
CA LEU A 692 7.23 13.69 -1.83
C LEU A 692 6.62 14.34 -0.58
N ASN A 693 6.37 15.64 -0.63
CA ASN A 693 5.56 16.31 0.38
C ASN A 693 4.06 16.24 0.02
N ARG A 694 3.20 16.80 0.89
CA ARG A 694 1.75 16.91 0.69
C ARG A 694 1.34 17.60 -0.63
N ARG A 695 2.19 18.49 -1.16
CA ARG A 695 1.97 19.18 -2.45
C ARG A 695 2.52 18.44 -3.66
N GLN A 696 2.92 17.18 -3.49
CA GLN A 696 3.53 16.34 -4.53
C GLN A 696 4.83 16.90 -5.11
N GLN A 697 5.57 17.72 -4.32
CA GLN A 697 6.91 18.17 -4.69
C GLN A 697 7.94 17.12 -4.23
N TYR A 698 8.95 16.89 -5.06
CA TYR A 698 10.08 16.05 -4.68
C TYR A 698 10.90 16.68 -3.56
N VAL A 699 10.83 16.10 -2.39
CA VAL A 699 11.69 16.41 -1.25
C VAL A 699 13.03 15.73 -1.46
N TRP A 700 13.04 14.45 -1.90
CA TRP A 700 14.26 13.71 -2.10
C TRP A 700 14.08 12.61 -3.15
N GLU A 701 15.18 12.29 -3.88
CA GLU A 701 15.18 11.22 -4.87
C GLU A 701 16.54 10.50 -4.88
N ARG A 702 16.53 9.18 -4.74
CA ARG A 702 17.74 8.36 -4.77
C ARG A 702 18.47 8.48 -6.11
N GLY A 703 19.77 8.81 -6.06
CA GLY A 703 20.63 8.81 -7.24
C GLY A 703 20.38 9.90 -8.27
N ASN A 704 19.53 10.89 -7.99
CA ASN A 704 19.31 12.08 -8.82
C ASN A 704 20.10 13.28 -8.28
N LYS A 705 21.40 13.14 -8.15
CA LYS A 705 22.32 14.15 -7.61
C LYS A 705 23.38 14.52 -8.65
N LYS A 706 23.60 15.83 -8.86
CA LYS A 706 24.66 16.32 -9.74
C LYS A 706 26.03 15.94 -9.18
N THR A 707 27.01 15.72 -10.04
CA THR A 707 28.39 15.40 -9.61
C THR A 707 29.12 16.61 -9.05
N LYS A 708 28.70 17.82 -9.41
CA LYS A 708 29.27 19.09 -8.97
C LYS A 708 28.23 20.21 -9.10
N ILE A 709 28.15 21.04 -8.06
CA ILE A 709 27.30 22.25 -8.08
C ILE A 709 27.87 23.34 -7.18
N LYS A 710 27.59 24.61 -7.53
CA LYS A 710 27.82 25.78 -6.72
C LYS A 710 26.63 26.71 -6.85
N LEU A 711 25.98 27.03 -5.74
CA LEU A 711 24.83 27.90 -5.69
C LEU A 711 25.26 29.38 -5.84
N ASN A 712 24.35 30.15 -6.40
CA ASN A 712 24.50 31.60 -6.45
C ASN A 712 24.07 32.22 -5.11
N GLN A 713 25.01 32.69 -4.29
CA GLN A 713 24.71 33.21 -2.98
C GLN A 713 23.72 34.39 -2.97
N LYS A 714 23.63 35.14 -4.08
CA LYS A 714 22.67 36.26 -4.19
C LYS A 714 21.22 35.85 -4.33
N GLU A 715 21.00 34.55 -4.61
CA GLU A 715 19.67 33.94 -4.76
C GLU A 715 19.25 33.21 -3.48
N ILE A 716 20.16 33.06 -2.51
CA ILE A 716 19.88 32.42 -1.23
C ILE A 716 19.22 33.45 -0.31
N PRO A 717 18.07 33.17 0.33
CA PRO A 717 17.49 34.08 1.32
C PRO A 717 18.46 34.41 2.46
N ASP A 718 18.50 35.66 2.89
CA ASP A 718 19.35 36.09 4.01
C ASP A 718 19.08 35.30 5.28
N ALA A 719 17.82 34.98 5.54
CA ALA A 719 17.39 34.14 6.66
C ALA A 719 18.07 32.74 6.69
N VAL A 720 18.44 32.19 5.53
CA VAL A 720 19.18 30.92 5.43
C VAL A 720 20.68 31.16 5.59
N LEU A 721 21.20 32.27 5.06
CA LEU A 721 22.62 32.66 5.22
C LEU A 721 22.99 33.02 6.67
N ASP A 722 22.01 33.46 7.47
CA ASP A 722 22.16 33.63 8.93
C ASP A 722 22.35 32.32 9.67
N ALA A 723 22.11 31.20 8.98
CA ALA A 723 22.34 29.82 9.42
C ALA A 723 21.71 29.43 10.78
N PRO A 724 20.42 29.71 11.03
CA PRO A 724 19.78 29.34 12.29
C PRO A 724 19.67 27.80 12.42
N LEU A 725 19.94 27.27 13.62
CA LEU A 725 19.79 25.85 13.94
C LEU A 725 18.38 25.51 14.47
N SER A 726 17.44 26.42 14.38
CA SER A 726 16.05 26.26 14.79
C SER A 726 15.13 26.22 13.58
N VAL A 727 14.49 25.08 13.36
CA VAL A 727 13.47 24.87 12.30
C VAL A 727 12.37 25.92 12.42
N LYS A 728 11.89 26.19 13.65
CA LYS A 728 10.83 27.15 13.91
C LYS A 728 11.25 28.59 13.53
N GLU A 729 12.45 29.00 13.94
CA GLU A 729 12.99 30.33 13.61
C GLU A 729 13.14 30.51 12.10
N LEU A 730 13.69 29.50 11.40
CA LEU A 730 13.83 29.58 9.95
C LEU A 730 12.48 29.62 9.25
N GLN A 731 11.48 28.83 9.71
CA GLN A 731 10.13 28.86 9.16
C GLN A 731 9.45 30.20 9.36
N GLU A 732 9.57 30.82 10.56
CA GLU A 732 9.03 32.15 10.83
C GLU A 732 9.65 33.21 9.92
N ASN A 733 10.96 33.15 9.66
CA ASN A 733 11.68 34.07 8.80
C ASN A 733 11.39 33.89 7.30
N LEU A 734 11.14 32.64 6.84
CA LEU A 734 10.79 32.37 5.46
C LEU A 734 9.28 32.56 5.18
N GLY A 735 8.42 32.49 6.21
CA GLY A 735 6.97 32.65 6.10
C GLY A 735 6.36 31.74 5.05
N ASP A 736 5.46 32.28 4.22
CA ASP A 736 4.77 31.56 3.14
C ASP A 736 5.64 31.32 1.89
N PHE A 737 6.87 31.81 1.88
CA PHE A 737 7.78 31.63 0.75
C PHE A 737 8.18 30.17 0.58
N ALA A 738 8.44 29.47 1.68
CA ALA A 738 8.94 28.11 1.67
C ALA A 738 8.50 27.32 2.90
N SER A 739 8.50 25.98 2.78
CA SER A 739 8.36 25.05 3.89
C SER A 739 9.74 24.54 4.30
N VAL A 740 10.06 24.63 5.59
CA VAL A 740 11.35 24.21 6.13
C VAL A 740 11.39 22.69 6.30
N LEU A 741 12.49 22.08 5.94
CA LEU A 741 12.75 20.65 6.04
C LEU A 741 13.76 20.38 7.16
N ASP A 742 13.34 19.69 8.21
CA ASP A 742 14.22 19.13 9.22
C ASP A 742 14.80 17.80 8.74
N LEU A 743 16.06 17.79 8.33
CA LEU A 743 16.78 16.64 7.83
C LEU A 743 17.77 16.08 8.86
N THR A 744 17.55 16.40 10.15
CA THR A 744 18.38 15.95 11.27
C THR A 744 18.38 14.41 11.34
N GLY A 745 19.58 13.83 11.36
CA GLY A 745 19.80 12.39 11.34
C GLY A 745 19.98 11.76 9.96
N CYS A 746 19.87 12.55 8.88
CA CYS A 746 20.28 12.12 7.54
C CYS A 746 21.82 12.10 7.40
N THR A 747 22.33 11.36 6.42
CA THR A 747 23.76 11.40 6.08
C THR A 747 24.07 12.65 5.27
N LEU A 748 25.36 13.10 5.29
CA LEU A 748 25.80 14.19 4.41
C LEU A 748 25.48 13.88 2.95
N ASP A 749 25.71 12.65 2.50
CA ASP A 749 25.45 12.24 1.10
C ASP A 749 23.98 12.44 0.72
N SER A 750 23.05 12.10 1.62
CA SER A 750 21.61 12.29 1.40
C SER A 750 21.24 13.78 1.31
N VAL A 751 21.74 14.61 2.21
CA VAL A 751 21.38 16.06 2.21
C VAL A 751 22.02 16.84 1.08
N LEU A 752 23.10 16.37 0.45
CA LEU A 752 23.66 16.99 -0.76
C LEU A 752 22.70 16.93 -1.97
N TYR A 753 21.66 16.11 -1.91
CA TYR A 753 20.56 16.17 -2.87
C TYR A 753 19.87 17.55 -2.86
N GLU A 754 19.64 18.12 -1.67
CA GLU A 754 19.03 19.46 -1.53
C GLU A 754 19.88 20.51 -2.26
N VAL A 755 21.17 20.49 -2.01
CA VAL A 755 22.11 21.40 -2.70
C VAL A 755 22.09 21.18 -4.22
N SER A 756 21.97 19.92 -4.67
CA SER A 756 21.81 19.58 -6.09
C SER A 756 20.55 20.19 -6.71
N MET A 757 19.47 20.32 -5.92
CA MET A 757 18.20 20.93 -6.31
C MET A 757 18.16 22.46 -6.08
N GLN A 758 19.30 23.12 -5.95
CA GLN A 758 19.45 24.57 -5.70
C GLN A 758 18.96 25.00 -4.31
N ARG A 759 18.83 24.10 -3.36
CA ARG A 759 18.39 24.37 -1.99
C ARG A 759 19.59 24.26 -1.03
N PRO A 760 20.07 25.36 -0.45
CA PRO A 760 21.19 25.31 0.51
C PRO A 760 20.80 24.58 1.78
N VAL A 761 21.80 24.01 2.46
CA VAL A 761 21.60 23.27 3.70
C VAL A 761 22.34 23.93 4.84
N VAL A 762 21.63 24.33 5.88
CA VAL A 762 22.22 24.74 7.16
C VAL A 762 22.69 23.47 7.88
N ALA A 763 23.94 23.44 8.32
CA ALA A 763 24.56 22.29 8.97
C ALA A 763 25.21 22.72 10.29
N ALA A 764 24.94 22.01 11.38
CA ALA A 764 25.60 22.26 12.66
C ALA A 764 27.03 21.72 12.67
N ILE A 765 27.90 22.39 13.42
CA ILE A 765 29.24 21.96 13.77
C ILE A 765 29.46 22.04 15.29
N GLU A 766 30.55 21.41 15.78
CA GLU A 766 30.86 21.44 17.23
C GLU A 766 30.88 22.88 17.80
N GLY A 767 30.41 23.00 19.05
CA GLY A 767 30.36 24.26 19.77
C GLY A 767 29.10 25.09 19.52
N GLY A 768 28.04 24.51 18.95
CA GLY A 768 26.76 25.18 18.71
C GLY A 768 26.84 26.22 17.57
N LYS A 769 27.80 26.08 16.69
CA LYS A 769 27.98 26.88 15.48
C LYS A 769 27.33 26.19 14.29
N SER A 770 27.11 26.94 13.23
CA SER A 770 26.53 26.43 11.98
C SER A 770 27.28 26.94 10.74
N LEU A 771 27.20 26.21 9.67
CA LEU A 771 27.65 26.53 8.33
C LEU A 771 26.50 26.36 7.35
N VAL A 772 26.58 26.99 6.19
CA VAL A 772 25.62 26.74 5.10
C VAL A 772 26.33 26.04 3.96
N ILE A 773 25.90 24.84 3.59
CA ILE A 773 26.41 24.12 2.43
C ILE A 773 25.82 24.76 1.18
N VAL A 774 26.65 25.42 0.38
CA VAL A 774 26.25 26.17 -0.81
C VAL A 774 26.81 25.56 -2.10
N GLY A 775 27.40 24.38 -2.01
CA GLY A 775 27.93 23.65 -3.16
C GLY A 775 28.72 22.41 -2.74
N TYR A 776 29.09 21.60 -3.73
CA TYR A 776 29.98 20.46 -3.55
C TYR A 776 30.59 20.01 -4.90
N ASP A 777 31.63 19.20 -4.82
CA ASP A 777 32.16 18.37 -5.91
C ASP A 777 32.50 16.95 -5.41
N ALA A 778 33.20 16.15 -6.19
CA ALA A 778 33.50 14.76 -5.82
C ALA A 778 34.37 14.63 -4.55
N TYR A 779 35.10 15.68 -4.16
CA TYR A 779 36.08 15.64 -3.09
C TYR A 779 35.80 16.59 -1.94
N ASN A 780 34.95 17.60 -2.15
CA ASN A 780 34.77 18.69 -1.21
C ASN A 780 33.31 19.16 -1.13
N THR A 781 32.90 19.65 0.04
CA THR A 781 31.78 20.56 0.21
C THR A 781 32.27 21.99 0.06
N LEU A 782 31.43 22.91 -0.42
CA LEU A 782 31.61 24.34 -0.38
C LEU A 782 30.70 24.93 0.69
N VAL A 783 31.27 25.42 1.77
CA VAL A 783 30.52 25.92 2.92
C VAL A 783 30.67 27.45 3.04
N TYR A 784 29.57 28.08 3.42
CA TYR A 784 29.54 29.53 3.78
C TYR A 784 29.53 29.64 5.30
N ASN A 785 30.39 30.49 5.84
CA ASN A 785 30.44 30.79 7.28
C ASN A 785 29.71 32.11 7.55
N PRO A 786 28.59 32.09 8.32
CA PRO A 786 27.86 33.34 8.64
C PRO A 786 28.65 34.32 9.50
N GLU A 787 29.64 33.89 10.31
CA GLU A 787 30.43 34.74 11.19
C GLU A 787 31.35 35.70 10.42
N ASP A 788 31.91 35.26 9.30
CA ASP A 788 32.85 36.08 8.50
C ASP A 788 32.37 36.42 7.09
N GLY A 789 31.22 35.87 6.69
CA GLY A 789 30.61 36.06 5.37
C GLY A 789 31.37 35.43 4.21
N LYS A 790 32.27 34.47 4.47
CA LYS A 790 33.13 33.86 3.45
C LYS A 790 32.77 32.43 3.13
N THR A 791 33.07 32.03 1.91
CA THR A 791 32.99 30.61 1.50
C THR A 791 34.38 29.97 1.48
N SER A 792 34.42 28.69 1.90
CA SER A 792 35.64 27.86 1.84
C SER A 792 35.29 26.44 1.42
N TYR A 793 36.26 25.74 0.80
CA TYR A 793 36.16 24.31 0.56
C TYR A 793 36.58 23.55 1.81
N MET A 794 35.83 22.50 2.12
CA MET A 794 36.10 21.54 3.19
C MET A 794 36.10 20.15 2.57
N GLY A 795 37.11 19.32 2.86
CA GLY A 795 37.19 17.97 2.35
C GLY A 795 35.92 17.16 2.65
N MET A 796 35.47 16.30 1.71
CA MET A 796 34.22 15.55 1.89
C MET A 796 34.24 14.70 3.17
N GLN A 797 35.37 14.02 3.45
CA GLN A 797 35.55 13.24 4.66
C GLN A 797 35.55 14.14 5.92
N ASP A 798 36.27 15.25 5.89
CA ASP A 798 36.31 16.20 7.02
C ASP A 798 34.93 16.79 7.31
N SER A 799 34.13 17.04 6.26
CA SER A 799 32.75 17.52 6.38
C SER A 799 31.86 16.45 7.04
N THR A 800 31.98 15.20 6.57
CA THR A 800 31.22 14.08 7.15
C THR A 800 31.54 13.94 8.64
N GLU A 801 32.82 13.88 9.00
CA GLU A 801 33.24 13.74 10.41
C GLU A 801 32.80 14.93 11.27
N ALA A 802 32.87 16.17 10.75
CA ALA A 802 32.47 17.36 11.50
C ALA A 802 30.96 17.39 11.77
N PHE A 803 30.14 17.06 10.76
CA PHE A 803 28.69 17.04 10.90
C PHE A 803 28.19 15.85 11.74
N GLU A 804 28.79 14.67 11.61
CA GLU A 804 28.49 13.52 12.47
C GLU A 804 28.79 13.78 13.94
N LYS A 805 29.91 14.44 14.25
CA LYS A 805 30.23 14.87 15.63
C LYS A 805 29.24 15.85 16.19
N ALA A 806 28.62 16.68 15.35
CA ALA A 806 27.57 17.61 15.72
C ALA A 806 26.17 16.97 15.73
N GLY A 807 26.04 15.67 15.44
CA GLY A 807 24.77 14.93 15.46
C GLY A 807 23.99 14.94 14.15
N ASN A 808 24.64 15.28 13.01
CA ASN A 808 24.01 15.37 11.69
C ASN A 808 22.76 16.28 11.72
N ILE A 809 22.85 17.45 12.33
CA ILE A 809 21.78 18.43 12.34
C ILE A 809 21.82 19.19 11.02
N PHE A 810 20.83 18.95 10.17
CA PHE A 810 20.70 19.57 8.85
C PHE A 810 19.30 20.18 8.70
N ILE A 811 19.24 21.40 8.18
CA ILE A 811 17.99 22.10 7.89
C ILE A 811 18.05 22.66 6.47
N SER A 812 17.00 22.42 5.69
CA SER A 812 16.84 22.97 4.34
C SER A 812 15.42 23.50 4.16
N TYR A 813 15.03 23.82 2.95
CA TYR A 813 13.68 24.28 2.64
C TYR A 813 13.25 23.88 1.22
N ILE A 814 11.96 23.89 0.98
CA ILE A 814 11.37 23.74 -0.35
C ILE A 814 10.44 24.92 -0.63
N GLU A 815 10.67 25.61 -1.77
CA GLU A 815 9.83 26.76 -2.13
C GLU A 815 8.39 26.32 -2.38
N ASN A 816 7.45 27.03 -1.81
CA ASN A 816 6.03 26.79 -2.05
C ASN A 816 5.68 27.17 -3.48
N MET A 817 4.96 26.33 -4.19
CA MET A 817 4.43 26.65 -5.52
C MET A 817 3.49 27.86 -5.41
N LYS A 818 3.76 28.93 -6.19
CA LYS A 818 2.93 30.12 -6.28
C LYS A 818 1.81 29.90 -7.26
#